data_fcac3302742734d269b8ef5eae9e9edf
#
_entry.id   fcac3302742734d269b8ef5eae9e9edf
#
_cell.length_a   1.000
_cell.length_b   1.000
_cell.length_c   1.000
_cell.angle_alpha   90.00
_cell.angle_beta   90.00
_cell.angle_gamma   90.00
#
_symmetry.space_group_name_H-M   'P 1'
#
loop_
_entity.id
_entity.type
_entity.pdbx_description
1 polymer ?
#
loop_
_entity_poly.entity_id
_entity_poly.type
_entity_poly.pdbx_seq_one_letter_code
_entity_poly.pdbx_strand_id
1 'polypeptide(L)'
;YPNEMLLVGDKAVVYSNVYVYSYYEEEHPLADNLRTEFKRERVDAVTAVSEGIPAVEESTTSSNSKSGSRAENDDVESDEKEPDEERKENWEDDDYYYEYYYRTTSFTKITVLDLTNRSSPQVSRELYIEGDYQTARESDGTVRMVSYGWMEIYGLRTWLDFSDYKTYWELDWDSPKREQIWMKKMNETIEYNDKIIDSIPLDNLIPRIYEKSGTEIIVHKYSESGEGNCQNFAAASDGAGQGVTSIMTLDLLEDNFSFNADHILSNWATVYASGDVMVMAESAWDSWWFWGDEESEDTEMTNLHVFDISSPGQTDYIASGRVNGTIQDQFSLSEYNGNIRVCSTTGQWGRWWMEDPEPMVSHVFVLGLNAEETEYEVVGHVGGIAEDEQIWSARFIGDKAYLVTFRNIDPLWTIDLSEPTNPRVIGELEVPGVSTYIHPVGDNHLLTIGIAGDEDGLEWGVTQISLFDVSDFSNPILASSLRLTPASEDEYDWSYSYSEATYEHKAFQYWEADGLLAIPMSTNRYYSDVKEIDGRWYYSSGYEYLSKLILINAKPGEDLSIYNEVDHSSFYDSSYWWDSPDVRRSIFMGGGDYIYAISEKGVTAHNVDTMERTGFVDLPSDNRPNYVDYYYDDVVDVEVEPDEEDGEDREDSDDSSNSEEGSTGSES
;
A
#
# COMPACT_ATOMS: atom_id res chain seq x y z
N TYR A 1 -13.45 8.65 -6.00
CA TYR A 1 -12.26 9.34 -6.51
C TYR A 1 -11.72 8.59 -7.71
N PRO A 2 -11.34 9.26 -8.84
CA PRO A 2 -10.70 8.61 -9.97
C PRO A 2 -9.27 8.20 -9.60
N ASN A 3 -8.90 6.97 -9.96
CA ASN A 3 -7.56 6.42 -9.68
C ASN A 3 -6.67 6.44 -10.92
N GLU A 4 -7.21 6.00 -12.05
CA GLU A 4 -6.45 5.85 -13.28
C GLU A 4 -7.34 6.00 -14.51
N MET A 5 -6.73 6.34 -15.64
CA MET A 5 -7.38 6.36 -16.95
C MET A 5 -6.45 5.76 -18.00
N LEU A 6 -7.01 4.87 -18.80
CA LEU A 6 -6.33 4.28 -19.95
C LEU A 6 -7.04 4.68 -21.24
N LEU A 7 -6.26 4.88 -22.31
CA LEU A 7 -6.75 5.24 -23.65
C LEU A 7 -6.55 4.08 -24.61
N VAL A 8 -7.64 3.67 -25.27
CA VAL A 8 -7.62 2.63 -26.29
C VAL A 8 -8.33 3.13 -27.55
N GLY A 9 -7.58 3.59 -28.55
CA GLY A 9 -8.13 4.21 -29.76
C GLY A 9 -8.98 5.44 -29.45
N ASP A 10 -10.26 5.39 -29.78
CA ASP A 10 -11.25 6.44 -29.47
C ASP A 10 -12.09 6.14 -28.21
N LYS A 11 -11.58 5.28 -27.33
CA LYS A 11 -12.21 4.99 -26.03
C LYS A 11 -11.27 5.38 -24.90
N ALA A 12 -11.83 5.85 -23.78
CA ALA A 12 -11.13 6.00 -22.52
C ALA A 12 -11.82 5.16 -21.45
N VAL A 13 -11.02 4.47 -20.64
CA VAL A 13 -11.51 3.74 -19.46
C VAL A 13 -11.02 4.45 -18.22
N VAL A 14 -11.95 4.89 -17.39
CA VAL A 14 -11.68 5.57 -16.13
C VAL A 14 -12.02 4.64 -14.98
N TYR A 15 -11.07 4.44 -14.08
CA TYR A 15 -11.23 3.68 -12.85
C TYR A 15 -11.42 4.63 -11.68
N SER A 16 -12.38 4.31 -10.82
CA SER A 16 -12.69 5.12 -9.65
C SER A 16 -13.08 4.24 -8.48
N ASN A 17 -12.59 4.55 -7.28
CA ASN A 17 -13.12 3.94 -6.06
C ASN A 17 -14.41 4.64 -5.65
N VAL A 18 -15.43 3.84 -5.36
CA VAL A 18 -16.75 4.30 -4.94
C VAL A 18 -17.14 3.53 -3.67
N TYR A 19 -17.45 4.28 -2.61
CA TYR A 19 -17.93 3.70 -1.36
C TYR A 19 -19.43 3.90 -1.28
N VAL A 20 -20.19 2.82 -1.13
CA VAL A 20 -21.63 2.86 -0.99
C VAL A 20 -22.01 2.45 0.42
N TYR A 21 -22.68 3.35 1.12
CA TYR A 21 -23.14 3.13 2.49
C TYR A 21 -24.58 2.60 2.46
N SER A 22 -24.78 1.40 2.95
CA SER A 22 -26.09 0.74 2.93
C SER A 22 -27.14 1.39 3.85
N TYR A 23 -26.73 2.26 4.77
CA TYR A 23 -27.57 2.83 5.82
C TYR A 23 -28.06 4.25 5.57
N TYR A 24 -27.38 5.00 4.69
CA TYR A 24 -27.90 6.30 4.27
C TYR A 24 -28.95 6.13 3.16
N GLU A 25 -29.97 6.96 3.15
CA GLU A 25 -30.81 7.16 1.97
C GLU A 25 -30.00 7.89 0.90
N GLU A 26 -28.96 7.21 0.40
CA GLU A 26 -28.15 7.76 -0.67
C GLU A 26 -28.87 7.60 -1.99
N GLU A 27 -28.76 8.61 -2.84
CA GLU A 27 -29.22 8.57 -4.23
C GLU A 27 -28.31 7.70 -5.12
N HIS A 28 -27.46 6.84 -4.54
CA HIS A 28 -26.57 5.98 -5.33
C HIS A 28 -27.35 4.81 -5.94
N PRO A 29 -27.17 4.53 -7.25
CA PRO A 29 -27.94 3.50 -7.95
C PRO A 29 -27.89 2.09 -7.35
N LEU A 30 -26.77 1.74 -6.68
CA LEU A 30 -26.57 0.43 -6.07
C LEU A 30 -27.12 0.31 -4.64
N ALA A 31 -27.44 1.44 -3.96
CA ALA A 31 -27.78 1.41 -2.54
C ALA A 31 -28.99 0.51 -2.22
N ASP A 32 -30.01 0.52 -3.07
CA ASP A 32 -31.21 -0.33 -2.87
C ASP A 32 -30.91 -1.83 -3.03
N ASN A 33 -30.06 -2.17 -4.00
CA ASN A 33 -29.62 -3.55 -4.22
C ASN A 33 -28.83 -4.07 -3.02
N LEU A 34 -27.86 -3.28 -2.53
CA LEU A 34 -27.02 -3.64 -1.37
C LEU A 34 -27.85 -3.81 -0.10
N ARG A 35 -28.80 -2.88 0.17
CA ARG A 35 -29.68 -3.01 1.35
C ARG A 35 -30.53 -4.27 1.29
N THR A 36 -30.99 -4.66 0.11
CA THR A 36 -31.79 -5.88 -0.05
C THR A 36 -30.97 -7.14 0.18
N GLU A 37 -29.74 -7.16 -0.34
CA GLU A 37 -28.82 -8.29 -0.19
C GLU A 37 -28.34 -8.44 1.24
N PHE A 38 -27.96 -7.36 1.89
CA PHE A 38 -27.54 -7.34 3.30
C PHE A 38 -28.65 -7.85 4.25
N LYS A 39 -29.90 -7.44 4.04
CA LYS A 39 -31.02 -7.96 4.82
C LYS A 39 -31.21 -9.47 4.66
N ARG A 40 -30.99 -9.99 3.46
CA ARG A 40 -31.08 -11.44 3.19
C ARG A 40 -29.95 -12.19 3.88
N GLU A 41 -28.69 -11.75 3.78
CA GLU A 41 -27.54 -12.34 4.42
C GLU A 41 -27.73 -12.42 5.95
N ARG A 42 -28.25 -11.35 6.55
CA ARG A 42 -28.55 -11.33 7.98
C ARG A 42 -29.58 -12.38 8.38
N VAL A 43 -30.65 -12.55 7.60
CA VAL A 43 -31.70 -13.55 7.87
C VAL A 43 -31.11 -14.95 7.76
N ASP A 44 -30.30 -15.22 6.75
CA ASP A 44 -29.69 -16.53 6.52
C ASP A 44 -28.73 -16.89 7.67
N ALA A 45 -27.86 -15.96 8.12
CA ALA A 45 -26.95 -16.19 9.22
C ALA A 45 -27.68 -16.46 10.57
N VAL A 46 -28.71 -15.67 10.88
CA VAL A 46 -29.53 -15.88 12.11
C VAL A 46 -30.24 -17.21 12.06
N THR A 47 -30.75 -17.63 10.89
CA THR A 47 -31.43 -18.92 10.72
C THR A 47 -30.46 -20.09 10.92
N ALA A 48 -29.25 -20.00 10.34
CA ALA A 48 -28.23 -21.06 10.48
C ALA A 48 -27.83 -21.29 11.95
N VAL A 49 -27.65 -20.21 12.72
CA VAL A 49 -27.32 -20.28 14.13
C VAL A 49 -28.47 -20.86 14.96
N SER A 50 -29.73 -20.45 14.68
CA SER A 50 -30.91 -20.93 15.42
C SER A 50 -31.24 -22.42 15.15
N GLU A 51 -31.01 -22.93 13.94
CA GLU A 51 -31.25 -24.33 13.62
C GLU A 51 -30.16 -25.28 14.15
N GLY A 52 -28.96 -24.74 14.46
CA GLY A 52 -27.83 -25.50 14.98
C GLY A 52 -27.81 -25.70 16.51
N ILE A 53 -28.72 -25.10 17.27
CA ILE A 53 -28.85 -25.35 18.72
C ILE A 53 -29.68 -26.59 18.95
N PRO A 54 -29.11 -27.75 19.36
CA PRO A 54 -29.92 -28.90 19.74
C PRO A 54 -30.75 -28.53 20.95
N ALA A 55 -32.07 -28.78 20.87
CA ALA A 55 -32.95 -28.67 22.04
C ALA A 55 -32.36 -29.53 23.15
N VAL A 56 -32.06 -28.94 24.31
CA VAL A 56 -31.64 -29.69 25.49
C VAL A 56 -32.82 -30.54 25.90
N GLU A 57 -32.81 -31.84 25.57
CA GLU A 57 -33.76 -32.79 26.15
C GLU A 57 -33.46 -32.88 27.65
N GLU A 58 -34.38 -32.38 28.48
CA GLU A 58 -34.42 -32.63 29.91
C GLU A 58 -34.55 -34.13 30.13
N SER A 59 -33.45 -34.84 30.36
CA SER A 59 -33.51 -36.21 30.88
C SER A 59 -33.62 -36.19 32.38
N THR A 60 -34.85 -36.24 32.88
CA THR A 60 -35.14 -36.61 34.27
C THR A 60 -34.84 -38.11 34.47
N THR A 61 -33.70 -38.43 35.06
CA THR A 61 -33.52 -39.72 35.72
C THR A 61 -32.88 -39.52 37.09
N SER A 62 -33.72 -39.67 38.12
CA SER A 62 -33.30 -39.91 39.48
C SER A 62 -32.73 -41.31 39.65
N SER A 63 -31.50 -41.47 40.14
CA SER A 63 -31.14 -42.66 40.92
C SER A 63 -30.03 -42.37 41.91
N ASN A 64 -30.37 -42.59 43.20
CA ASN A 64 -29.46 -42.70 44.34
C ASN A 64 -28.46 -43.85 44.15
N SER A 65 -27.17 -43.66 44.41
CA SER A 65 -26.38 -44.60 45.22
C SER A 65 -25.06 -43.95 45.68
N LYS A 66 -24.77 -44.20 46.96
CA LYS A 66 -23.55 -43.81 47.68
C LYS A 66 -22.35 -44.67 47.28
N SER A 67 -21.20 -44.11 47.23
CA SER A 67 -19.97 -44.40 48.01
C SER A 67 -18.73 -44.09 47.19
N GLY A 68 -17.95 -43.13 47.58
CA GLY A 68 -16.64 -43.26 48.21
C GLY A 68 -15.47 -43.49 47.31
N SER A 69 -14.78 -42.43 46.88
CA SER A 69 -13.31 -42.31 47.08
C SER A 69 -12.81 -40.96 46.48
N ARG A 70 -11.98 -40.34 47.26
CA ARG A 70 -11.42 -39.01 47.10
C ARG A 70 -10.35 -39.07 45.99
N ALA A 71 -10.62 -38.38 44.91
CA ALA A 71 -9.59 -37.88 44.00
C ALA A 71 -9.89 -36.39 43.84
N GLU A 72 -8.90 -35.58 44.12
CA GLU A 72 -8.97 -34.13 43.95
C GLU A 72 -9.05 -33.86 42.42
N ASN A 73 -10.24 -33.56 41.95
CA ASN A 73 -10.47 -32.89 40.71
C ASN A 73 -10.69 -31.39 41.02
N ASP A 74 -9.79 -30.55 40.59
CA ASP A 74 -10.02 -29.13 40.51
C ASP A 74 -11.14 -28.89 39.51
N ASP A 75 -12.37 -28.80 40.02
CA ASP A 75 -13.53 -28.46 39.22
C ASP A 75 -13.41 -26.99 38.79
N VAL A 76 -13.34 -26.79 37.46
CA VAL A 76 -13.55 -25.51 36.82
C VAL A 76 -15.03 -25.18 37.05
N GLU A 77 -15.34 -24.42 38.13
CA GLU A 77 -16.68 -23.87 38.35
C GLU A 77 -16.95 -22.83 37.25
N SER A 78 -17.73 -23.21 36.26
CA SER A 78 -18.45 -22.23 35.44
C SER A 78 -19.56 -21.65 36.33
N ASP A 79 -19.59 -20.34 36.48
CA ASP A 79 -20.77 -19.65 37.00
C ASP A 79 -21.91 -19.76 35.96
N GLU A 80 -22.43 -20.94 35.75
CA GLU A 80 -23.65 -21.13 34.98
C GLU A 80 -24.80 -20.48 35.72
N LYS A 81 -25.11 -19.26 35.39
CA LYS A 81 -26.42 -18.70 35.63
C LYS A 81 -27.37 -19.38 34.66
N GLU A 82 -28.48 -19.95 35.20
CA GLU A 82 -29.64 -20.27 34.39
C GLU A 82 -29.98 -19.10 33.48
N PRO A 83 -30.26 -19.33 32.18
CA PRO A 83 -30.66 -18.24 31.30
C PRO A 83 -31.94 -17.62 31.82
N ASP A 84 -31.85 -16.39 32.30
CA ASP A 84 -33.03 -15.61 32.71
C ASP A 84 -33.97 -15.57 31.49
N GLU A 85 -35.20 -16.04 31.68
CA GLU A 85 -36.30 -15.97 30.70
C GLU A 85 -36.60 -14.52 30.25
N GLU A 86 -36.16 -13.51 31.02
CA GLU A 86 -36.28 -12.09 30.71
C GLU A 86 -35.34 -11.63 29.59
N ARG A 87 -34.30 -12.42 29.22
CA ARG A 87 -33.38 -12.04 28.14
C ARG A 87 -33.94 -12.31 26.74
N LYS A 88 -35.02 -13.05 26.61
CA LYS A 88 -35.68 -13.29 25.33
C LYS A 88 -36.49 -12.10 24.80
N GLU A 89 -36.83 -11.15 25.67
CA GLU A 89 -37.59 -9.94 25.28
C GLU A 89 -36.71 -8.78 24.83
N ASN A 90 -35.36 -8.82 25.04
CA ASN A 90 -34.45 -7.71 24.72
C ASN A 90 -33.74 -7.85 23.32
N TRP A 91 -34.11 -8.84 22.52
CA TRP A 91 -33.56 -8.93 21.16
C TRP A 91 -34.07 -7.80 20.25
N GLU A 92 -35.19 -7.16 20.61
CA GLU A 92 -35.68 -5.96 19.89
C GLU A 92 -34.87 -4.70 20.22
N ASP A 93 -34.26 -4.63 21.42
CA ASP A 93 -33.41 -3.49 21.83
C ASP A 93 -31.95 -3.66 21.32
N ASP A 94 -31.45 -4.91 21.16
CA ASP A 94 -30.17 -5.17 20.52
C ASP A 94 -30.21 -4.85 19.01
N ASP A 95 -31.39 -4.94 18.37
CA ASP A 95 -31.59 -4.50 16.98
C ASP A 95 -31.22 -3.00 16.79
N TYR A 96 -31.42 -2.16 17.81
CA TYR A 96 -31.03 -0.75 17.73
C TYR A 96 -29.50 -0.54 17.80
N TYR A 97 -28.76 -1.42 18.48
CA TYR A 97 -27.30 -1.35 18.56
C TYR A 97 -26.64 -2.00 17.36
N TYR A 98 -27.23 -3.06 16.75
CA TYR A 98 -26.76 -3.71 15.53
C TYR A 98 -27.16 -2.98 14.26
N GLU A 99 -28.16 -2.10 14.30
CA GLU A 99 -28.50 -1.21 13.20
C GLU A 99 -27.37 -0.20 12.89
N TYR A 100 -26.38 -0.08 13.78
CA TYR A 100 -25.18 0.75 13.63
C TYR A 100 -23.95 0.02 13.03
N TYR A 101 -23.98 -1.30 12.85
CA TYR A 101 -22.93 -2.00 12.10
C TYR A 101 -23.26 -1.97 10.61
N TYR A 102 -22.89 -0.87 10.01
CA TYR A 102 -23.10 -0.60 8.60
C TYR A 102 -22.01 -1.25 7.77
N ARG A 103 -22.39 -2.06 6.79
CA ARG A 103 -21.47 -2.54 5.78
C ARG A 103 -21.24 -1.42 4.77
N THR A 104 -20.05 -0.85 4.76
CA THR A 104 -19.56 -0.03 3.66
C THR A 104 -19.04 -0.98 2.60
N THR A 105 -19.67 -0.97 1.44
CA THR A 105 -19.15 -1.76 0.32
C THR A 105 -18.32 -0.85 -0.57
N SER A 106 -17.05 -1.24 -0.74
CA SER A 106 -16.13 -0.61 -1.68
C SER A 106 -16.31 -1.20 -3.07
N PHE A 107 -16.35 -0.36 -4.08
CA PHE A 107 -16.43 -0.75 -5.48
C PHE A 107 -15.34 -0.07 -6.29
N THR A 108 -14.75 -0.84 -7.19
CA THR A 108 -14.08 -0.28 -8.35
C THR A 108 -15.10 0.00 -9.44
N LYS A 109 -15.35 1.27 -9.71
CA LYS A 109 -16.17 1.70 -10.83
C LYS A 109 -15.34 1.82 -12.10
N ILE A 110 -15.79 1.21 -13.17
CA ILE A 110 -15.21 1.28 -14.52
C ILE A 110 -16.16 2.07 -15.40
N THR A 111 -15.70 3.24 -15.86
CA THR A 111 -16.46 4.08 -16.78
C THR A 111 -15.79 4.08 -18.15
N VAL A 112 -16.45 3.57 -19.15
CA VAL A 112 -15.98 3.59 -20.54
C VAL A 112 -16.58 4.79 -21.26
N LEU A 113 -15.71 5.65 -21.77
CA LEU A 113 -16.07 6.85 -22.53
C LEU A 113 -15.83 6.62 -24.02
N ASP A 114 -16.79 7.02 -24.84
CA ASP A 114 -16.64 7.17 -26.29
C ASP A 114 -16.06 8.57 -26.59
N LEU A 115 -14.88 8.61 -27.18
CA LEU A 115 -14.10 9.79 -27.55
C LEU A 115 -14.11 10.07 -29.06
N THR A 116 -14.97 9.42 -29.85
CA THR A 116 -15.09 9.71 -31.31
C THR A 116 -15.37 11.20 -31.54
N ASN A 117 -16.09 11.83 -30.64
CA ASN A 117 -16.19 13.28 -30.56
C ASN A 117 -15.51 13.80 -29.28
N ARG A 118 -14.23 14.11 -29.38
CA ARG A 118 -13.40 14.59 -28.23
C ARG A 118 -13.90 15.88 -27.59
N SER A 119 -14.70 16.68 -28.30
CA SER A 119 -15.31 17.89 -27.74
C SER A 119 -16.57 17.60 -26.90
N SER A 120 -17.07 16.38 -26.94
CA SER A 120 -18.26 15.95 -26.21
C SER A 120 -18.17 14.44 -25.93
N PRO A 121 -17.29 14.01 -25.04
CA PRO A 121 -17.19 12.62 -24.62
C PRO A 121 -18.53 12.10 -24.09
N GLN A 122 -18.85 10.85 -24.39
CA GLN A 122 -20.10 10.22 -23.93
C GLN A 122 -19.78 8.97 -23.12
N VAL A 123 -20.49 8.77 -22.02
CA VAL A 123 -20.42 7.51 -21.28
C VAL A 123 -21.09 6.43 -22.11
N SER A 124 -20.33 5.41 -22.49
CA SER A 124 -20.84 4.27 -23.24
C SER A 124 -21.23 3.11 -22.32
N ARG A 125 -20.52 2.92 -21.20
CA ARG A 125 -20.77 1.82 -20.25
C ARG A 125 -20.27 2.17 -18.85
N GLU A 126 -20.98 1.68 -17.82
CA GLU A 126 -20.56 1.78 -16.43
C GLU A 126 -20.69 0.40 -15.77
N LEU A 127 -19.58 -0.10 -15.26
CA LEU A 127 -19.50 -1.34 -14.48
C LEU A 127 -19.01 -1.01 -13.08
N TYR A 128 -19.42 -1.83 -12.10
CA TYR A 128 -18.96 -1.76 -10.72
C TYR A 128 -18.61 -3.18 -10.29
N ILE A 129 -17.41 -3.39 -9.80
CA ILE A 129 -16.97 -4.64 -9.20
C ILE A 129 -16.67 -4.40 -7.71
N GLU A 130 -17.14 -5.28 -6.85
CA GLU A 130 -16.83 -5.21 -5.42
C GLU A 130 -15.30 -5.33 -5.21
N GLY A 131 -14.76 -4.45 -4.37
CA GLY A 131 -13.34 -4.36 -4.06
C GLY A 131 -12.70 -3.04 -4.49
N ASP A 132 -11.54 -2.79 -3.87
CA ASP A 132 -10.73 -1.60 -4.12
C ASP A 132 -9.84 -1.79 -5.34
N TYR A 133 -9.73 -0.75 -6.14
CA TYR A 133 -8.84 -0.70 -7.30
C TYR A 133 -7.39 -0.84 -6.87
N GLN A 134 -6.65 -1.72 -7.51
CA GLN A 134 -5.21 -1.86 -7.34
C GLN A 134 -4.43 -1.28 -8.51
N THR A 135 -4.69 -1.76 -9.71
CA THR A 135 -3.99 -1.32 -10.92
C THR A 135 -4.75 -1.74 -12.18
N ALA A 136 -4.39 -1.14 -13.32
CA ALA A 136 -4.84 -1.61 -14.62
C ALA A 136 -3.69 -1.57 -15.64
N ARG A 137 -3.77 -2.44 -16.63
CA ARG A 137 -2.81 -2.52 -17.74
C ARG A 137 -3.55 -2.64 -19.04
N GLU A 138 -3.04 -1.95 -20.06
CA GLU A 138 -3.52 -2.06 -21.43
C GLU A 138 -2.45 -2.74 -22.29
N SER A 139 -2.86 -3.72 -23.07
CA SER A 139 -2.05 -4.37 -24.06
C SER A 139 -2.93 -4.76 -25.26
N ASP A 140 -2.58 -4.29 -26.45
CA ASP A 140 -3.23 -4.64 -27.73
C ASP A 140 -4.77 -4.47 -27.73
N GLY A 141 -5.25 -3.37 -27.10
CA GLY A 141 -6.67 -3.05 -27.02
C GLY A 141 -7.44 -3.77 -25.91
N THR A 142 -6.75 -4.65 -25.18
CA THR A 142 -7.29 -5.33 -23.99
C THR A 142 -6.85 -4.61 -22.74
N VAL A 143 -7.81 -4.30 -21.89
CA VAL A 143 -7.54 -3.75 -20.57
C VAL A 143 -7.78 -4.81 -19.51
N ARG A 144 -6.81 -4.98 -18.63
CA ARG A 144 -6.90 -5.85 -17.47
C ARG A 144 -6.79 -5.02 -16.20
N MET A 145 -7.85 -5.02 -15.43
CA MET A 145 -7.96 -4.29 -14.16
C MET A 145 -7.93 -5.29 -13.01
N VAL A 146 -7.12 -5.00 -12.00
CA VAL A 146 -7.04 -5.78 -10.77
C VAL A 146 -7.67 -5.00 -9.63
N SER A 147 -8.55 -5.66 -8.88
CA SER A 147 -9.18 -5.16 -7.66
C SER A 147 -9.09 -6.19 -6.55
N TYR A 148 -9.15 -5.71 -5.30
CA TYR A 148 -9.14 -6.56 -4.12
C TYR A 148 -10.32 -6.25 -3.22
N GLY A 149 -11.09 -7.27 -2.86
CA GLY A 149 -12.18 -7.19 -1.90
C GLY A 149 -11.93 -8.05 -0.67
N TRP A 150 -12.06 -7.47 0.52
CA TRP A 150 -12.08 -8.25 1.75
C TRP A 150 -13.29 -9.15 1.78
N MET A 151 -13.09 -10.39 2.21
CA MET A 151 -14.19 -11.33 2.41
C MET A 151 -14.82 -11.07 3.79
N GLU A 152 -15.86 -10.25 3.80
CA GLU A 152 -16.66 -10.04 5.01
C GLU A 152 -17.85 -10.98 5.03
N ILE A 153 -17.90 -11.86 6.02
CA ILE A 153 -19.01 -12.75 6.26
C ILE A 153 -19.79 -12.25 7.47
N TYR A 154 -21.03 -11.87 7.25
CA TYR A 154 -21.89 -11.37 8.33
C TYR A 154 -22.12 -12.45 9.41
N GLY A 155 -21.95 -12.04 10.66
CA GLY A 155 -22.21 -12.88 11.83
C GLY A 155 -21.03 -13.72 12.29
N LEU A 156 -19.89 -13.74 11.57
CA LEU A 156 -18.70 -14.39 12.09
C LEU A 156 -18.19 -13.69 13.34
N ARG A 157 -17.75 -14.49 14.29
CA ARG A 157 -17.10 -14.01 15.52
C ARG A 157 -15.60 -13.97 15.28
N THR A 158 -15.04 -12.78 15.33
CA THR A 158 -13.59 -12.52 15.22
C THR A 158 -12.90 -12.37 16.58
N TRP A 159 -13.66 -12.52 17.68
CA TRP A 159 -13.14 -12.42 19.05
C TRP A 159 -13.70 -13.55 19.91
N LEU A 160 -12.96 -13.94 20.95
CA LEU A 160 -13.38 -14.91 21.95
C LEU A 160 -14.18 -14.22 23.06
N ASP A 161 -15.39 -14.72 23.30
CA ASP A 161 -16.23 -14.19 24.39
C ASP A 161 -15.93 -14.92 25.72
N PHE A 162 -15.30 -14.22 26.65
CA PHE A 162 -14.97 -14.69 28.00
C PHE A 162 -15.98 -14.23 29.07
N SER A 163 -17.13 -13.72 28.68
CA SER A 163 -18.16 -13.20 29.62
C SER A 163 -18.61 -14.23 30.64
N ASP A 164 -18.61 -15.53 30.31
CA ASP A 164 -18.93 -16.62 31.20
C ASP A 164 -17.84 -16.88 32.26
N TYR A 165 -16.64 -16.37 32.06
CA TYR A 165 -15.46 -16.58 32.91
C TYR A 165 -14.97 -15.26 33.52
N LYS A 166 -15.69 -14.72 34.51
CA LYS A 166 -15.41 -13.41 35.12
C LYS A 166 -13.99 -13.24 35.64
N THR A 167 -13.36 -14.32 36.08
CA THR A 167 -12.00 -14.36 36.61
C THR A 167 -10.93 -14.67 35.56
N TYR A 168 -11.29 -14.80 34.30
CA TYR A 168 -10.33 -15.15 33.24
C TYR A 168 -9.15 -14.16 33.17
N TRP A 169 -9.42 -12.87 33.27
CA TRP A 169 -8.43 -11.81 33.20
C TRP A 169 -7.60 -11.67 34.49
N GLU A 170 -8.02 -12.31 35.58
CA GLU A 170 -7.30 -12.37 36.85
C GLU A 170 -6.34 -13.56 36.95
N LEU A 171 -6.42 -14.50 35.99
CA LEU A 171 -5.53 -15.65 35.95
C LEU A 171 -4.15 -15.24 35.42
N ASP A 172 -3.12 -15.86 35.97
CA ASP A 172 -1.75 -15.68 35.50
C ASP A 172 -1.66 -16.06 34.00
N TRP A 173 -0.80 -15.35 33.30
CA TRP A 173 -0.67 -15.49 31.84
C TRP A 173 -0.28 -16.90 31.40
N ASP A 174 0.59 -17.56 32.16
CA ASP A 174 1.08 -18.94 31.96
C ASP A 174 0.26 -20.01 32.70
N SER A 175 -0.94 -19.64 33.22
CA SER A 175 -1.79 -20.57 33.95
C SER A 175 -2.42 -21.63 33.02
N PRO A 176 -2.23 -22.93 33.28
CA PRO A 176 -2.88 -23.99 32.52
C PRO A 176 -4.42 -23.87 32.50
N LYS A 177 -5.00 -23.24 33.52
CA LYS A 177 -6.44 -22.98 33.57
C LYS A 177 -6.85 -21.90 32.56
N ARG A 178 -6.04 -20.87 32.39
CA ARG A 178 -6.26 -19.81 31.40
C ARG A 178 -6.21 -20.38 29.97
N GLU A 179 -5.22 -21.23 29.70
CA GLU A 179 -5.07 -21.93 28.42
C GLU A 179 -6.26 -22.82 28.11
N GLN A 180 -6.74 -23.63 29.10
CA GLN A 180 -7.89 -24.50 28.93
C GLN A 180 -9.16 -23.71 28.59
N ILE A 181 -9.41 -22.60 29.28
CA ILE A 181 -10.56 -21.71 28.99
C ILE A 181 -10.43 -21.13 27.59
N TRP A 182 -9.24 -20.68 27.23
CA TRP A 182 -8.97 -20.10 25.90
C TRP A 182 -9.24 -21.12 24.80
N MET A 183 -8.68 -22.34 24.89
CA MET A 183 -8.90 -23.42 23.94
C MET A 183 -10.37 -23.81 23.82
N LYS A 184 -11.09 -23.85 24.95
CA LYS A 184 -12.54 -24.13 24.94
C LYS A 184 -13.28 -23.06 24.15
N LYS A 185 -13.02 -21.78 24.44
CA LYS A 185 -13.68 -20.65 23.76
C LYS A 185 -13.31 -20.57 22.29
N MET A 186 -12.07 -20.89 21.93
CA MET A 186 -11.65 -21.01 20.53
C MET A 186 -12.48 -22.07 19.78
N ASN A 187 -12.57 -23.27 20.34
CA ASN A 187 -13.36 -24.35 19.71
C ASN A 187 -14.85 -23.97 19.58
N GLU A 188 -15.45 -23.36 20.62
CA GLU A 188 -16.83 -22.89 20.56
C GLU A 188 -17.05 -21.82 19.47
N THR A 189 -16.07 -20.94 19.28
CA THR A 189 -16.12 -19.89 18.24
C THR A 189 -15.94 -20.50 16.86
N ILE A 190 -15.03 -21.46 16.68
CA ILE A 190 -14.84 -22.19 15.42
C ILE A 190 -16.14 -22.91 15.04
N GLU A 191 -16.71 -23.73 15.94
CA GLU A 191 -17.96 -24.45 15.69
C GLU A 191 -19.13 -23.51 15.36
N TYR A 192 -19.16 -22.33 15.94
CA TYR A 192 -20.16 -21.30 15.65
C TYR A 192 -19.93 -20.72 14.24
N ASN A 193 -18.71 -20.37 13.90
CA ASN A 193 -18.37 -19.80 12.61
C ASN A 193 -18.55 -20.79 11.45
N ASP A 194 -18.19 -22.07 11.65
CA ASP A 194 -18.40 -23.14 10.67
C ASP A 194 -19.88 -23.24 10.23
N LYS A 195 -20.80 -23.14 11.19
CA LYS A 195 -22.25 -23.19 10.87
C LYS A 195 -22.70 -22.02 10.01
N ILE A 196 -22.14 -20.85 10.25
CA ILE A 196 -22.44 -19.66 9.43
C ILE A 196 -21.88 -19.87 8.02
N ILE A 197 -20.60 -20.22 7.91
CA ILE A 197 -19.93 -20.43 6.61
C ILE A 197 -20.66 -21.50 5.78
N ASP A 198 -21.01 -22.63 6.37
CA ASP A 198 -21.73 -23.71 5.71
C ASP A 198 -23.11 -23.29 5.17
N SER A 199 -23.71 -22.25 5.74
CA SER A 199 -25.04 -21.78 5.34
C SER A 199 -25.02 -20.74 4.20
N ILE A 200 -23.84 -20.16 3.89
CA ILE A 200 -23.73 -19.05 2.95
C ILE A 200 -23.66 -19.59 1.51
N PRO A 201 -24.52 -19.13 0.61
CA PRO A 201 -24.39 -19.41 -0.81
C PRO A 201 -23.08 -18.85 -1.38
N LEU A 202 -22.41 -19.58 -2.27
CA LEU A 202 -21.15 -19.15 -2.89
C LEU A 202 -21.26 -17.77 -3.56
N ASP A 203 -22.38 -17.45 -4.20
CA ASP A 203 -22.65 -16.15 -4.81
C ASP A 203 -22.55 -14.96 -3.82
N ASN A 204 -22.62 -15.20 -2.52
CA ASN A 204 -22.49 -14.16 -1.50
C ASN A 204 -21.05 -13.98 -1.01
N LEU A 205 -20.15 -14.90 -1.34
CA LEU A 205 -18.73 -14.85 -0.98
C LEU A 205 -17.85 -14.25 -2.08
N ILE A 206 -18.35 -14.22 -3.30
CA ILE A 206 -17.60 -13.80 -4.47
C ILE A 206 -17.91 -12.33 -4.78
N PRO A 207 -16.91 -11.52 -5.20
CA PRO A 207 -17.15 -10.15 -5.61
C PRO A 207 -18.21 -10.03 -6.70
N ARG A 208 -19.23 -9.23 -6.47
CA ARG A 208 -20.34 -9.03 -7.39
C ARG A 208 -19.98 -8.00 -8.44
N ILE A 209 -20.48 -8.19 -9.65
CA ILE A 209 -20.35 -7.25 -10.75
C ILE A 209 -21.74 -6.70 -11.10
N TYR A 210 -21.84 -5.38 -11.11
CA TYR A 210 -23.06 -4.65 -11.46
C TYR A 210 -22.81 -3.84 -12.72
N GLU A 211 -23.77 -3.88 -13.64
CA GLU A 211 -23.74 -3.08 -14.85
C GLU A 211 -24.91 -2.11 -14.84
N LYS A 212 -24.61 -0.82 -15.00
CA LYS A 212 -25.64 0.20 -15.12
C LYS A 212 -26.07 0.37 -16.56
N SER A 213 -27.35 0.08 -16.85
CA SER A 213 -27.99 0.24 -18.15
C SER A 213 -29.13 1.24 -18.02
N GLY A 214 -28.87 2.52 -18.30
CA GLY A 214 -29.83 3.59 -18.09
C GLY A 214 -30.18 3.78 -16.62
N THR A 215 -31.40 3.43 -16.22
CA THR A 215 -31.86 3.44 -14.82
C THR A 215 -31.89 2.05 -14.19
N GLU A 216 -31.61 1.01 -14.95
CA GLU A 216 -31.61 -0.38 -14.46
C GLU A 216 -30.19 -0.80 -14.05
N ILE A 217 -30.10 -1.62 -12.99
CA ILE A 217 -28.87 -2.28 -12.55
C ILE A 217 -29.00 -3.76 -12.87
N ILE A 218 -28.08 -4.26 -13.68
CA ILE A 218 -27.94 -5.67 -14.00
C ILE A 218 -26.89 -6.25 -13.08
N VAL A 219 -27.25 -7.29 -12.30
CA VAL A 219 -26.33 -8.02 -11.44
C VAL A 219 -25.84 -9.24 -12.19
N HIS A 220 -24.53 -9.33 -12.40
CA HIS A 220 -23.90 -10.51 -13.00
C HIS A 220 -23.58 -11.49 -11.91
N LYS A 221 -24.25 -12.65 -11.91
CA LYS A 221 -24.06 -13.73 -10.94
C LYS A 221 -23.36 -14.91 -11.58
N TYR A 222 -22.43 -15.47 -10.86
CA TYR A 222 -21.65 -16.61 -11.34
C TYR A 222 -22.49 -17.89 -11.43
N SER A 223 -23.44 -18.08 -10.52
CA SER A 223 -24.33 -19.24 -10.51
C SER A 223 -25.25 -19.35 -11.72
N GLU A 224 -25.54 -18.24 -12.39
CA GLU A 224 -26.48 -18.17 -13.51
C GLU A 224 -25.84 -18.43 -14.87
N SER A 225 -24.52 -18.44 -14.96
CA SER A 225 -23.80 -18.43 -16.24
C SER A 225 -23.32 -19.80 -16.74
N GLY A 226 -23.70 -20.90 -16.09
CA GLY A 226 -23.44 -22.26 -16.56
C GLY A 226 -22.09 -22.84 -16.15
N GLU A 227 -21.77 -24.04 -16.62
CA GLU A 227 -20.68 -24.92 -16.13
C GLU A 227 -19.24 -24.35 -16.26
N GLY A 228 -19.03 -23.17 -16.84
CA GLY A 228 -17.69 -22.60 -17.09
C GLY A 228 -17.14 -21.68 -16.01
N ASN A 229 -17.98 -21.06 -15.21
CA ASN A 229 -17.55 -19.93 -14.37
C ASN A 229 -16.79 -20.33 -13.11
N CYS A 230 -16.96 -21.54 -12.58
CA CYS A 230 -16.15 -22.02 -11.47
C CYS A 230 -14.68 -22.32 -11.86
N GLN A 231 -14.35 -22.33 -13.16
CA GLN A 231 -12.97 -22.53 -13.63
C GLN A 231 -12.11 -21.27 -13.47
N ASN A 232 -12.75 -20.13 -13.27
CA ASN A 232 -12.08 -18.83 -13.11
C ASN A 232 -11.76 -18.53 -11.64
N PHE A 233 -11.72 -19.52 -10.77
CA PHE A 233 -11.37 -19.38 -9.37
C PHE A 233 -10.13 -20.19 -9.05
N ALA A 234 -9.18 -19.55 -8.36
CA ALA A 234 -8.00 -20.17 -7.81
C ALA A 234 -7.84 -19.80 -6.33
N ALA A 235 -7.12 -20.62 -5.58
CA ALA A 235 -6.75 -20.36 -4.21
C ALA A 235 -5.36 -20.91 -3.94
N ALA A 236 -4.56 -20.21 -3.13
CA ALA A 236 -3.32 -20.75 -2.63
C ALA A 236 -3.57 -21.97 -1.74
N SER A 237 -2.70 -22.97 -1.81
CA SER A 237 -2.87 -24.24 -1.07
C SER A 237 -2.67 -24.10 0.45
N ASP A 238 -2.08 -22.99 0.90
CA ASP A 238 -1.85 -22.67 2.31
C ASP A 238 -3.13 -22.16 3.01
N GLY A 239 -4.16 -21.76 2.24
CA GLY A 239 -5.41 -21.25 2.79
C GLY A 239 -5.31 -19.89 3.49
N ALA A 240 -4.21 -19.15 3.28
CA ALA A 240 -3.95 -17.90 3.99
C ALA A 240 -4.73 -16.67 3.45
N GLY A 241 -5.42 -16.81 2.31
CA GLY A 241 -6.17 -15.72 1.68
C GLY A 241 -7.36 -15.25 2.50
N GLN A 242 -7.45 -13.94 2.77
CA GLN A 242 -8.51 -13.30 3.56
C GLN A 242 -9.49 -12.49 2.72
N GLY A 243 -9.27 -12.44 1.42
CA GLY A 243 -10.09 -11.72 0.47
C GLY A 243 -10.05 -12.33 -0.91
N VAL A 244 -10.56 -11.61 -1.87
CA VAL A 244 -10.59 -12.03 -3.27
C VAL A 244 -9.95 -10.95 -4.14
N THR A 245 -8.87 -11.31 -4.81
CA THR A 245 -8.32 -10.51 -5.89
C THR A 245 -9.02 -10.89 -7.19
N SER A 246 -9.55 -9.90 -7.89
CA SER A 246 -10.27 -10.06 -9.14
C SER A 246 -9.52 -9.41 -10.28
N ILE A 247 -9.34 -10.15 -11.39
CA ILE A 247 -8.80 -9.63 -12.65
C ILE A 247 -9.96 -9.47 -13.62
N MET A 248 -10.35 -8.23 -13.90
CA MET A 248 -11.37 -7.96 -14.91
C MET A 248 -10.71 -7.66 -16.26
N THR A 249 -10.98 -8.51 -17.25
CA THR A 249 -10.48 -8.38 -18.61
C THR A 249 -11.55 -7.78 -19.51
N LEU A 250 -11.21 -6.68 -20.19
CA LEU A 250 -12.10 -5.93 -21.08
C LEU A 250 -11.45 -5.89 -22.47
N ASP A 251 -12.10 -6.48 -23.48
CA ASP A 251 -11.71 -6.32 -24.89
C ASP A 251 -12.41 -5.09 -25.46
N LEU A 252 -11.65 -4.01 -25.64
CA LEU A 252 -12.16 -2.71 -26.10
C LEU A 252 -12.08 -2.50 -27.61
N LEU A 253 -11.53 -3.45 -28.36
CA LEU A 253 -11.45 -3.35 -29.83
C LEU A 253 -12.83 -3.53 -30.47
N GLU A 254 -13.73 -4.27 -29.84
CA GLU A 254 -15.09 -4.47 -30.31
C GLU A 254 -16.01 -3.32 -29.89
N ASP A 255 -16.99 -2.98 -30.73
CA ASP A 255 -17.99 -1.93 -30.42
C ASP A 255 -18.90 -2.33 -29.24
N ASN A 256 -19.21 -3.61 -29.12
CA ASN A 256 -19.97 -4.17 -28.02
C ASN A 256 -19.06 -5.14 -27.23
N PHE A 257 -18.05 -4.56 -26.57
CA PHE A 257 -17.02 -5.33 -25.88
C PHE A 257 -17.60 -6.23 -24.78
N SER A 258 -17.04 -7.42 -24.69
CA SER A 258 -17.27 -8.35 -23.60
C SER A 258 -16.32 -8.09 -22.45
N PHE A 259 -16.67 -8.58 -21.27
CA PHE A 259 -15.76 -8.67 -20.15
C PHE A 259 -15.75 -10.07 -19.57
N ASN A 260 -14.65 -10.45 -18.97
CA ASN A 260 -14.49 -11.64 -18.16
C ASN A 260 -13.87 -11.26 -16.82
N ALA A 261 -14.03 -12.10 -15.80
CA ALA A 261 -13.40 -11.88 -14.51
C ALA A 261 -12.84 -13.21 -13.98
N ASP A 262 -11.58 -13.18 -13.59
CA ASP A 262 -10.86 -14.26 -12.93
C ASP A 262 -10.61 -13.86 -11.48
N HIS A 263 -10.68 -14.82 -10.56
CA HIS A 263 -10.65 -14.55 -9.13
C HIS A 263 -9.62 -15.45 -8.44
N ILE A 264 -8.89 -14.88 -7.49
CA ILE A 264 -8.01 -15.62 -6.61
C ILE A 264 -8.40 -15.32 -5.17
N LEU A 265 -8.59 -16.36 -4.38
CA LEU A 265 -8.67 -16.23 -2.94
C LEU A 265 -7.25 -15.96 -2.42
N SER A 266 -7.00 -14.73 -2.00
CA SER A 266 -5.67 -14.20 -1.72
C SER A 266 -5.70 -13.11 -0.66
N ASN A 267 -4.52 -12.63 -0.28
CA ASN A 267 -4.34 -11.36 0.38
C ASN A 267 -4.13 -10.24 -0.66
N TRP A 268 -3.93 -9.00 -0.19
CA TRP A 268 -3.54 -7.90 -1.06
C TRP A 268 -2.25 -8.24 -1.82
N ALA A 269 -2.30 -8.23 -3.15
CA ALA A 269 -1.20 -8.67 -4.00
C ALA A 269 -0.51 -7.48 -4.70
N THR A 270 0.81 -7.54 -4.82
CA THR A 270 1.56 -6.71 -5.74
C THR A 270 1.45 -7.27 -7.15
N VAL A 271 1.12 -6.43 -8.13
CA VAL A 271 0.85 -6.85 -9.51
C VAL A 271 1.97 -6.38 -10.45
N TYR A 272 2.62 -7.33 -11.10
CA TYR A 272 3.55 -7.13 -12.21
C TYR A 272 2.89 -7.60 -13.51
N ALA A 273 3.12 -6.89 -14.62
CA ALA A 273 2.73 -7.35 -15.95
C ALA A 273 3.79 -6.99 -16.98
N SER A 274 4.13 -7.97 -17.84
CA SER A 274 4.86 -7.79 -19.10
C SER A 274 3.88 -7.73 -20.28
N GLY A 275 4.35 -7.90 -21.52
CA GLY A 275 3.47 -8.05 -22.69
C GLY A 275 2.66 -9.33 -22.67
N ASP A 276 3.22 -10.41 -22.13
CA ASP A 276 2.68 -11.77 -22.26
C ASP A 276 2.26 -12.40 -20.93
N VAL A 277 2.77 -11.89 -19.80
CA VAL A 277 2.59 -12.51 -18.47
C VAL A 277 2.19 -11.47 -17.44
N MET A 278 1.22 -11.83 -16.59
CA MET A 278 0.88 -11.10 -15.34
C MET A 278 1.24 -11.98 -14.15
N VAL A 279 1.91 -11.38 -13.17
CA VAL A 279 2.25 -12.02 -11.90
C VAL A 279 1.59 -11.26 -10.76
N MET A 280 0.87 -11.97 -9.92
CA MET A 280 0.33 -11.47 -8.67
C MET A 280 1.10 -12.08 -7.52
N ALA A 281 1.74 -11.25 -6.72
CA ALA A 281 2.56 -11.66 -5.61
C ALA A 281 1.91 -11.22 -4.30
N GLU A 282 1.58 -12.16 -3.44
CA GLU A 282 0.97 -11.91 -2.13
C GLU A 282 1.83 -12.46 -1.00
N SER A 283 1.84 -11.75 0.13
CA SER A 283 2.48 -12.28 1.33
C SER A 283 1.66 -13.43 1.90
N ALA A 284 2.30 -14.59 2.06
CA ALA A 284 1.70 -15.73 2.73
C ALA A 284 1.77 -15.51 4.25
N TRP A 285 0.66 -15.15 4.83
CA TRP A 285 0.55 -14.79 6.24
C TRP A 285 0.12 -15.98 7.08
N ASP A 286 0.99 -16.94 7.28
CA ASP A 286 0.63 -18.12 8.08
C ASP A 286 0.72 -17.86 9.59
N SER A 287 1.37 -16.81 10.06
CA SER A 287 1.56 -16.56 11.49
C SER A 287 1.44 -15.10 11.92
N TRP A 288 0.41 -14.42 11.46
CA TRP A 288 0.17 -13.03 11.89
C TRP A 288 -0.23 -12.89 13.36
N TRP A 289 -0.60 -13.98 14.04
CA TRP A 289 -1.05 -13.95 15.42
C TRP A 289 0.11 -14.17 16.40
N PHE A 290 0.11 -13.38 17.46
CA PHE A 290 1.02 -13.27 18.60
C PHE A 290 1.42 -14.59 19.30
N TRP A 291 0.98 -15.72 18.81
CA TRP A 291 1.03 -17.02 19.48
C TRP A 291 1.57 -18.13 18.59
N GLY A 292 2.36 -17.78 17.58
CA GLY A 292 3.08 -18.79 16.79
C GLY A 292 3.86 -19.70 17.73
N ASP A 293 3.76 -20.99 17.52
CA ASP A 293 4.50 -22.00 18.27
C ASP A 293 6.01 -21.72 18.01
N GLU A 294 6.82 -21.63 19.06
CA GLU A 294 8.29 -21.42 18.94
C GLU A 294 8.99 -22.50 18.08
N GLU A 295 8.27 -23.60 17.74
CA GLU A 295 8.75 -24.67 16.88
C GLU A 295 8.31 -24.54 15.40
N SER A 296 7.47 -23.52 15.04
CA SER A 296 7.14 -23.31 13.62
C SER A 296 8.35 -22.61 12.96
N GLU A 297 8.92 -23.27 11.96
CA GLU A 297 9.85 -22.63 11.02
C GLU A 297 9.06 -21.63 10.13
N ASP A 298 8.30 -20.71 10.77
CA ASP A 298 7.46 -19.73 10.10
C ASP A 298 8.34 -18.72 9.38
N THR A 299 8.67 -19.07 8.19
CA THR A 299 9.42 -18.24 7.28
C THR A 299 8.46 -17.27 6.58
N GLU A 300 8.88 -16.01 6.53
CA GLU A 300 8.26 -15.01 5.66
C GLU A 300 8.26 -15.52 4.22
N MET A 301 7.08 -15.60 3.62
CA MET A 301 6.91 -16.16 2.27
C MET A 301 6.08 -15.26 1.38
N THR A 302 6.35 -15.31 0.09
CA THR A 302 5.53 -14.68 -0.95
C THR A 302 5.02 -15.76 -1.91
N ASN A 303 3.70 -15.84 -2.07
CA ASN A 303 3.05 -16.63 -3.11
C ASN A 303 3.02 -15.84 -4.41
N LEU A 304 3.22 -16.53 -5.51
CA LEU A 304 3.19 -15.98 -6.87
C LEU A 304 2.13 -16.70 -7.67
N HIS A 305 1.18 -15.97 -8.25
CA HIS A 305 0.18 -16.49 -9.17
C HIS A 305 0.44 -15.93 -10.55
N VAL A 306 0.66 -16.79 -11.54
CA VAL A 306 1.10 -16.41 -12.87
C VAL A 306 -0.01 -16.66 -13.89
N PHE A 307 -0.27 -15.64 -14.72
CA PHE A 307 -1.29 -15.66 -15.77
C PHE A 307 -0.67 -15.37 -17.13
N ASP A 308 -1.15 -16.10 -18.16
CA ASP A 308 -0.92 -15.78 -19.56
C ASP A 308 -1.88 -14.66 -19.98
N ILE A 309 -1.33 -13.56 -20.47
CA ILE A 309 -2.05 -12.41 -20.98
C ILE A 309 -1.69 -12.08 -22.45
N SER A 310 -1.00 -12.98 -23.11
CA SER A 310 -0.53 -12.82 -24.49
C SER A 310 -1.64 -12.75 -25.53
N SER A 311 -2.82 -13.32 -25.22
CA SER A 311 -3.98 -13.31 -26.09
C SER A 311 -4.91 -12.14 -25.76
N PRO A 312 -5.30 -11.29 -26.74
CA PRO A 312 -6.27 -10.24 -26.51
C PRO A 312 -7.62 -10.78 -25.99
N GLY A 313 -8.19 -10.07 -25.02
CA GLY A 313 -9.51 -10.42 -24.42
C GLY A 313 -9.51 -11.66 -23.51
N GLN A 314 -8.33 -12.26 -23.26
CA GLN A 314 -8.20 -13.46 -22.42
C GLN A 314 -7.16 -13.24 -21.32
N THR A 315 -7.40 -13.91 -20.19
CA THR A 315 -6.48 -14.01 -19.07
C THR A 315 -6.58 -15.45 -18.58
N ASP A 316 -5.50 -16.22 -18.72
CA ASP A 316 -5.49 -17.64 -18.42
C ASP A 316 -4.50 -17.92 -17.27
N TYR A 317 -4.97 -18.52 -16.19
CA TYR A 317 -4.09 -18.95 -15.10
C TYR A 317 -3.14 -20.06 -15.59
N ILE A 318 -1.82 -19.84 -15.36
CA ILE A 318 -0.79 -20.82 -15.71
C ILE A 318 -0.50 -21.74 -14.53
N ALA A 319 0.12 -21.18 -13.49
CA ALA A 319 0.56 -21.91 -12.32
C ALA A 319 0.93 -20.92 -11.19
N SER A 320 1.15 -21.45 -9.99
CA SER A 320 1.68 -20.71 -8.85
C SER A 320 3.09 -21.16 -8.50
N GLY A 321 3.79 -20.33 -7.76
CA GLY A 321 5.08 -20.61 -7.14
C GLY A 321 5.19 -19.90 -5.80
N ARG A 322 6.29 -20.13 -5.09
CA ARG A 322 6.54 -19.52 -3.79
C ARG A 322 8.03 -19.21 -3.61
N VAL A 323 8.33 -18.10 -2.95
CA VAL A 323 9.67 -17.71 -2.54
C VAL A 323 9.70 -17.27 -1.08
N ASN A 324 10.87 -17.37 -0.45
CA ASN A 324 11.08 -16.86 0.90
C ASN A 324 11.18 -15.32 0.87
N GLY A 325 10.68 -14.69 1.94
CA GLY A 325 10.73 -13.25 2.14
C GLY A 325 9.56 -12.50 1.52
N THR A 326 9.52 -11.21 1.77
CA THR A 326 8.52 -10.27 1.24
C THR A 326 9.12 -9.41 0.12
N ILE A 327 8.30 -9.02 -0.83
CA ILE A 327 8.70 -8.15 -1.94
C ILE A 327 8.38 -6.68 -1.62
N GLN A 328 9.19 -5.76 -2.13
CA GLN A 328 9.02 -4.33 -1.90
C GLN A 328 7.90 -3.76 -2.78
N ASP A 329 7.96 -3.99 -4.08
CA ASP A 329 7.05 -3.43 -5.08
C ASP A 329 7.03 -4.26 -6.37
N GLN A 330 6.32 -3.77 -7.40
CA GLN A 330 6.24 -4.41 -8.70
C GLN A 330 7.57 -4.53 -9.45
N PHE A 331 8.58 -3.70 -9.13
CA PHE A 331 9.91 -3.73 -9.77
C PHE A 331 10.80 -4.81 -9.17
N SER A 332 10.39 -5.36 -8.03
CA SER A 332 10.97 -6.57 -7.44
C SER A 332 10.59 -7.84 -8.20
N LEU A 333 9.71 -7.73 -9.20
CA LEU A 333 9.23 -8.81 -10.05
C LEU A 333 9.64 -8.58 -11.51
N SER A 334 9.88 -9.65 -12.24
CA SER A 334 10.14 -9.59 -13.68
C SER A 334 9.88 -10.95 -14.33
N GLU A 335 9.45 -10.95 -15.59
CA GLU A 335 9.51 -12.11 -16.46
C GLU A 335 10.63 -11.90 -17.50
N TYR A 336 11.41 -12.95 -17.76
CA TYR A 336 12.41 -12.94 -18.82
C TYR A 336 12.69 -14.35 -19.35
N ASN A 337 12.48 -14.55 -20.66
CA ASN A 337 12.68 -15.84 -21.33
C ASN A 337 11.91 -17.01 -20.66
N GLY A 338 10.67 -16.78 -20.21
CA GLY A 338 9.80 -17.77 -19.60
C GLY A 338 10.11 -18.05 -18.12
N ASN A 339 11.05 -17.34 -17.50
CA ASN A 339 11.33 -17.43 -16.06
C ASN A 339 10.77 -16.22 -15.33
N ILE A 340 10.19 -16.46 -14.16
CA ILE A 340 9.80 -15.40 -13.22
C ILE A 340 10.99 -15.12 -12.30
N ARG A 341 11.34 -13.85 -12.13
CA ARG A 341 12.46 -13.41 -11.29
C ARG A 341 11.92 -12.54 -10.17
N VAL A 342 12.41 -12.76 -8.97
CA VAL A 342 11.88 -12.13 -7.74
C VAL A 342 13.03 -11.67 -6.87
N CYS A 343 12.95 -10.42 -6.39
CA CYS A 343 13.77 -9.91 -5.30
C CYS A 343 12.92 -9.85 -4.04
N SER A 344 13.43 -10.39 -2.93
CA SER A 344 12.72 -10.38 -1.64
C SER A 344 13.68 -10.16 -0.46
N THR A 345 13.12 -9.79 0.69
CA THR A 345 13.85 -9.65 1.96
C THR A 345 13.20 -10.54 3.01
N THR A 346 14.01 -11.35 3.72
CA THR A 346 13.62 -12.11 4.92
C THR A 346 14.08 -11.38 6.18
N GLY A 347 13.57 -11.80 7.36
CA GLY A 347 13.98 -11.26 8.66
C GLY A 347 13.35 -9.90 9.00
N GLN A 348 12.35 -9.42 8.22
CA GLN A 348 11.68 -8.15 8.49
C GLN A 348 10.75 -8.20 9.72
N TRP A 349 10.36 -9.39 10.15
CA TRP A 349 9.39 -9.61 11.22
C TRP A 349 10.03 -9.91 12.58
N GLY A 350 11.32 -9.62 12.76
CA GLY A 350 11.99 -9.69 14.06
C GLY A 350 11.20 -8.95 15.14
N ARG A 351 10.78 -9.64 16.21
CA ARG A 351 10.00 -9.07 17.30
C ARG A 351 10.88 -8.80 18.51
N TRP A 352 10.62 -7.72 19.23
CA TRP A 352 11.38 -7.31 20.43
C TRP A 352 11.40 -8.36 21.57
N TRP A 353 10.50 -9.34 21.50
CA TRP A 353 10.43 -10.45 22.47
C TRP A 353 11.12 -11.74 21.98
N MET A 354 11.59 -11.80 20.74
CA MET A 354 12.40 -12.91 20.24
C MET A 354 13.78 -12.84 20.86
N GLU A 355 14.30 -13.97 21.37
CA GLU A 355 15.63 -14.02 21.99
C GLU A 355 16.75 -13.83 20.96
N ASP A 356 16.52 -14.21 19.69
CA ASP A 356 17.52 -14.16 18.62
C ASP A 356 16.80 -14.02 17.24
N PRO A 357 16.27 -12.81 16.90
CA PRO A 357 15.60 -12.62 15.64
C PRO A 357 16.57 -12.81 14.47
N GLU A 358 16.15 -13.50 13.41
CA GLU A 358 16.96 -13.62 12.20
C GLU A 358 17.26 -12.22 11.62
N PRO A 359 18.50 -11.97 11.17
CA PRO A 359 18.84 -10.70 10.54
C PRO A 359 18.08 -10.55 9.22
N MET A 360 17.80 -9.31 8.82
CA MET A 360 17.29 -9.04 7.48
C MET A 360 18.32 -9.48 6.44
N VAL A 361 17.85 -10.19 5.41
CA VAL A 361 18.68 -10.66 4.31
C VAL A 361 17.94 -10.57 3.00
N SER A 362 18.60 -10.04 1.99
CA SER A 362 18.03 -9.92 0.65
C SER A 362 18.40 -11.08 -0.25
N HIS A 363 17.46 -11.44 -1.12
CA HIS A 363 17.52 -12.61 -1.99
C HIS A 363 17.10 -12.24 -3.43
N VAL A 364 17.65 -12.98 -4.40
CA VAL A 364 17.16 -12.99 -5.78
C VAL A 364 16.87 -14.44 -6.18
N PHE A 365 15.62 -14.69 -6.56
CA PHE A 365 15.12 -15.99 -7.02
C PHE A 365 14.84 -15.95 -8.52
N VAL A 366 15.08 -17.09 -9.16
CA VAL A 366 14.63 -17.37 -10.53
C VAL A 366 13.76 -18.60 -10.49
N LEU A 367 12.52 -18.50 -10.96
CA LEU A 367 11.57 -19.60 -10.99
C LEU A 367 11.30 -19.98 -12.44
N GLY A 368 11.29 -21.27 -12.71
CA GLY A 368 10.90 -21.86 -14.01
C GLY A 368 9.65 -22.72 -13.86
N LEU A 369 8.84 -22.74 -14.91
CA LEU A 369 7.68 -23.64 -14.94
C LEU A 369 8.17 -25.10 -15.02
N ASN A 370 7.63 -25.96 -14.15
CA ASN A 370 8.02 -27.37 -14.13
C ASN A 370 7.56 -28.12 -15.41
N ALA A 371 8.07 -29.34 -15.61
CA ALA A 371 7.80 -30.12 -16.83
C ALA A 371 6.32 -30.54 -16.97
N GLU A 372 5.59 -30.59 -15.89
CA GLU A 372 4.16 -30.89 -15.83
C GLU A 372 3.28 -29.66 -16.06
N GLU A 373 3.88 -28.45 -16.15
CA GLU A 373 3.18 -27.15 -16.27
C GLU A 373 2.17 -26.88 -15.13
N THR A 374 2.51 -27.29 -13.92
CA THR A 374 1.64 -27.18 -12.74
C THR A 374 2.15 -26.24 -11.66
N GLU A 375 3.46 -25.93 -11.66
CA GLU A 375 4.10 -25.15 -10.62
C GLU A 375 5.31 -24.39 -11.16
N TYR A 376 5.53 -23.18 -10.67
CA TYR A 376 6.78 -22.45 -10.84
C TYR A 376 7.73 -22.82 -9.69
N GLU A 377 8.77 -23.58 -10.01
CA GLU A 377 9.79 -24.03 -9.09
C GLU A 377 11.02 -23.11 -9.11
N VAL A 378 11.66 -22.93 -7.95
CA VAL A 378 12.93 -22.18 -7.87
C VAL A 378 14.02 -22.98 -8.59
N VAL A 379 14.47 -22.47 -9.74
CA VAL A 379 15.55 -23.07 -10.53
C VAL A 379 16.92 -22.45 -10.24
N GLY A 380 16.96 -21.24 -9.69
CA GLY A 380 18.17 -20.55 -9.27
C GLY A 380 17.92 -19.56 -8.15
N HIS A 381 18.92 -19.38 -7.29
CA HIS A 381 18.85 -18.51 -6.12
C HIS A 381 20.23 -17.97 -5.75
N VAL A 382 20.29 -16.70 -5.40
CA VAL A 382 21.38 -16.08 -4.69
C VAL A 382 20.80 -15.31 -3.49
N GLY A 383 21.32 -15.56 -2.30
CA GLY A 383 20.91 -14.93 -1.04
C GLY A 383 22.14 -14.46 -0.25
N GLY A 384 21.91 -13.98 0.97
CA GLY A 384 22.97 -13.41 1.78
C GLY A 384 23.42 -12.05 1.27
N ILE A 385 22.56 -11.33 0.56
CA ILE A 385 22.86 -9.99 0.04
C ILE A 385 22.50 -9.00 1.16
N ALA A 386 23.45 -8.16 1.55
CA ALA A 386 23.24 -7.05 2.48
C ALA A 386 22.63 -7.50 3.83
N GLU A 387 23.41 -8.19 4.67
CA GLU A 387 22.96 -8.60 6.01
C GLU A 387 22.56 -7.38 6.84
N ASP A 388 21.43 -7.46 7.55
CA ASP A 388 20.77 -6.40 8.32
C ASP A 388 20.19 -5.25 7.48
N GLU A 389 20.00 -5.44 6.18
CA GLU A 389 19.41 -4.44 5.27
C GLU A 389 18.21 -5.00 4.54
N GLN A 390 17.23 -4.13 4.28
CA GLN A 390 16.08 -4.44 3.42
C GLN A 390 16.25 -3.85 2.02
N ILE A 391 15.60 -4.43 1.02
CA ILE A 391 15.49 -3.87 -0.31
C ILE A 391 14.61 -2.61 -0.28
N TRP A 392 15.12 -1.51 -0.81
CA TRP A 392 14.38 -0.26 -1.02
C TRP A 392 13.94 -0.08 -2.46
N SER A 393 14.74 -0.52 -3.39
CA SER A 393 14.36 -0.58 -4.81
C SER A 393 15.06 -1.70 -5.55
N ALA A 394 14.40 -2.18 -6.60
CA ALA A 394 14.93 -3.20 -7.48
C ALA A 394 14.66 -2.85 -8.94
N ARG A 395 15.50 -3.33 -9.86
CA ARG A 395 15.26 -3.20 -11.30
C ARG A 395 15.90 -4.35 -12.08
N PHE A 396 15.08 -5.01 -12.88
CA PHE A 396 15.55 -6.03 -13.83
C PHE A 396 15.70 -5.42 -15.23
N ILE A 397 16.83 -5.67 -15.88
CA ILE A 397 17.10 -5.19 -17.24
C ILE A 397 17.78 -6.32 -18.02
N GLY A 398 17.07 -6.96 -18.95
CA GLY A 398 17.59 -8.10 -19.68
C GLY A 398 18.03 -9.22 -18.74
N ASP A 399 19.28 -9.64 -18.83
CA ASP A 399 19.91 -10.68 -17.99
C ASP A 399 20.57 -10.15 -16.72
N LYS A 400 20.20 -8.95 -16.27
CA LYS A 400 20.76 -8.27 -15.10
C LYS A 400 19.69 -7.87 -14.11
N ALA A 401 20.08 -7.79 -12.83
CA ALA A 401 19.30 -7.12 -11.80
C ALA A 401 20.16 -6.12 -11.03
N TYR A 402 19.52 -5.07 -10.59
CA TYR A 402 20.07 -4.02 -9.73
C TYR A 402 19.20 -3.93 -8.50
N LEU A 403 19.85 -3.95 -7.31
CA LEU A 403 19.18 -3.81 -6.03
C LEU A 403 19.79 -2.65 -5.27
N VAL A 404 18.97 -1.91 -4.59
CA VAL A 404 19.37 -0.92 -3.59
C VAL A 404 18.84 -1.40 -2.27
N THR A 405 19.75 -1.62 -1.31
CA THR A 405 19.46 -2.00 0.06
C THR A 405 19.85 -0.85 0.98
N PHE A 406 19.31 -0.77 2.18
CA PHE A 406 19.62 0.32 3.08
C PHE A 406 19.46 -0.06 4.55
N ARG A 407 20.47 0.36 5.33
CA ARG A 407 20.41 0.50 6.78
C ARG A 407 20.93 1.87 7.24
N ASN A 408 22.15 2.25 6.81
CA ASN A 408 22.80 3.54 7.10
C ASN A 408 23.48 4.14 5.86
N ILE A 409 24.02 3.31 4.99
CA ILE A 409 24.66 3.66 3.72
C ILE A 409 24.00 2.77 2.66
N ASP A 410 23.87 3.25 1.46
CA ASP A 410 23.10 2.64 0.39
C ASP A 410 24.00 1.92 -0.63
N PRO A 411 24.18 0.60 -0.54
CA PRO A 411 24.87 -0.13 -1.59
C PRO A 411 23.94 -0.40 -2.78
N LEU A 412 24.41 -0.04 -3.99
CA LEU A 412 23.87 -0.51 -5.26
C LEU A 412 24.54 -1.84 -5.61
N TRP A 413 23.77 -2.90 -5.61
CA TRP A 413 24.17 -4.25 -5.97
C TRP A 413 23.90 -4.54 -7.44
N THR A 414 24.83 -5.22 -8.11
CA THR A 414 24.66 -5.72 -9.49
C THR A 414 24.67 -7.24 -9.51
N ILE A 415 23.65 -7.84 -10.10
CA ILE A 415 23.41 -9.29 -10.09
C ILE A 415 23.33 -9.81 -11.53
N ASP A 416 24.17 -10.78 -11.87
CA ASP A 416 24.19 -11.49 -13.14
C ASP A 416 23.16 -12.63 -13.12
N LEU A 417 22.21 -12.56 -14.04
CA LEU A 417 21.13 -13.53 -14.27
C LEU A 417 21.24 -14.21 -15.64
N SER A 418 22.38 -14.10 -16.32
CA SER A 418 22.61 -14.70 -17.65
C SER A 418 22.48 -16.24 -17.62
N GLU A 419 22.80 -16.87 -16.49
CA GLU A 419 22.54 -18.28 -16.22
C GLU A 419 21.39 -18.39 -15.20
N PRO A 420 20.14 -18.63 -15.59
CA PRO A 420 18.98 -18.65 -14.69
C PRO A 420 19.13 -19.60 -13.48
N THR A 421 19.88 -20.68 -13.64
CA THR A 421 20.13 -21.67 -12.58
C THR A 421 21.29 -21.30 -11.65
N ASN A 422 21.99 -20.21 -11.92
CA ASN A 422 23.18 -19.80 -11.16
C ASN A 422 23.32 -18.27 -11.08
N PRO A 423 22.33 -17.56 -10.51
CA PRO A 423 22.43 -16.12 -10.29
C PRO A 423 23.61 -15.76 -9.38
N ARG A 424 24.27 -14.62 -9.64
CA ARG A 424 25.49 -14.23 -8.92
C ARG A 424 25.54 -12.73 -8.67
N VAL A 425 25.93 -12.32 -7.48
CA VAL A 425 26.35 -10.95 -7.19
C VAL A 425 27.69 -10.70 -7.89
N ILE A 426 27.78 -9.63 -8.67
CA ILE A 426 28.95 -9.29 -9.47
C ILE A 426 29.64 -8.03 -8.98
N GLY A 427 28.89 -7.02 -8.53
CA GLY A 427 29.45 -5.75 -8.07
C GLY A 427 28.61 -5.13 -6.97
N GLU A 428 29.25 -4.19 -6.28
CA GLU A 428 28.69 -3.40 -5.19
C GLU A 428 29.24 -1.98 -5.28
N LEU A 429 28.40 -0.98 -5.02
CA LEU A 429 28.82 0.42 -4.96
C LEU A 429 28.07 1.09 -3.79
N GLU A 430 28.82 1.47 -2.76
CA GLU A 430 28.29 2.27 -1.64
C GLU A 430 28.17 3.75 -2.04
N VAL A 431 27.00 4.33 -1.81
CA VAL A 431 26.71 5.76 -2.04
C VAL A 431 25.94 6.35 -0.86
N PRO A 432 26.14 7.63 -0.50
CA PRO A 432 25.33 8.28 0.52
C PRO A 432 23.88 8.49 0.07
N GLY A 433 22.92 8.20 0.94
CA GLY A 433 21.50 8.32 0.68
C GLY A 433 20.83 7.01 0.32
N VAL A 434 19.57 7.03 -0.10
CA VAL A 434 18.82 5.85 -0.55
C VAL A 434 18.04 6.13 -1.82
N SER A 435 18.17 5.23 -2.81
CA SER A 435 17.39 5.28 -4.04
C SER A 435 16.11 4.45 -3.89
N THR A 436 14.96 5.09 -3.99
CA THR A 436 13.65 4.44 -3.85
C THR A 436 13.06 4.00 -5.19
N TYR A 437 13.54 4.55 -6.30
CA TYR A 437 13.16 4.15 -7.65
C TYR A 437 14.36 4.19 -8.60
N ILE A 438 14.45 3.18 -9.47
CA ILE A 438 15.52 3.02 -10.47
C ILE A 438 14.91 3.05 -11.87
N HIS A 439 15.38 3.98 -12.70
CA HIS A 439 15.00 4.12 -14.11
C HIS A 439 16.17 3.80 -15.03
N PRO A 440 16.06 2.84 -15.97
CA PRO A 440 17.13 2.56 -16.93
C PRO A 440 17.25 3.69 -17.96
N VAL A 441 18.48 4.08 -18.28
CA VAL A 441 18.79 5.08 -19.32
C VAL A 441 19.75 4.46 -20.33
N GLY A 442 19.20 4.15 -21.50
CA GLY A 442 19.92 3.32 -22.48
C GLY A 442 20.36 1.99 -21.88
N ASP A 443 21.46 1.43 -22.39
CA ASP A 443 21.94 0.10 -21.99
C ASP A 443 22.87 0.13 -20.76
N ASN A 444 23.44 1.30 -20.42
CA ASN A 444 24.60 1.37 -19.53
C ASN A 444 24.46 2.39 -18.38
N HIS A 445 23.32 3.01 -18.20
CA HIS A 445 23.12 3.99 -17.13
C HIS A 445 21.82 3.73 -16.38
N LEU A 446 21.84 4.12 -15.11
CA LEU A 446 20.64 4.13 -14.25
C LEU A 446 20.45 5.55 -13.72
N LEU A 447 19.23 6.04 -13.80
CA LEU A 447 18.81 7.30 -13.21
C LEU A 447 17.89 6.98 -12.02
N THR A 448 18.22 7.48 -10.84
CA THR A 448 17.47 7.15 -9.63
C THR A 448 16.96 8.40 -8.94
N ILE A 449 15.89 8.22 -8.18
CA ILE A 449 15.37 9.22 -7.24
C ILE A 449 15.26 8.61 -5.86
N GLY A 450 15.48 9.42 -4.82
CA GLY A 450 15.38 8.97 -3.44
C GLY A 450 15.65 10.07 -2.44
N ILE A 451 16.14 9.68 -1.27
CA ILE A 451 16.46 10.54 -0.14
C ILE A 451 17.97 10.72 -0.06
N ALA A 452 18.44 11.95 0.08
CA ALA A 452 19.86 12.22 0.26
C ALA A 452 20.37 11.67 1.60
N GLY A 453 21.68 11.47 1.69
CA GLY A 453 22.33 11.05 2.91
C GLY A 453 23.71 11.68 3.07
N ASP A 454 24.25 11.57 4.26
CA ASP A 454 25.61 11.96 4.62
C ASP A 454 26.26 10.88 5.54
N GLU A 455 27.39 11.21 6.18
CA GLU A 455 28.08 10.30 7.09
C GLU A 455 27.27 9.93 8.34
N ASP A 456 26.26 10.73 8.70
CA ASP A 456 25.39 10.53 9.87
C ASP A 456 24.11 9.74 9.54
N GLY A 457 23.80 9.52 8.25
CA GLY A 457 22.63 8.75 7.77
C GLY A 457 21.76 9.49 6.76
N LEU A 458 20.43 9.22 6.74
CA LEU A 458 19.51 9.85 5.81
C LEU A 458 19.14 11.27 6.24
N GLU A 459 19.22 12.17 5.29
CA GLU A 459 18.70 13.55 5.41
C GLU A 459 17.23 13.59 4.99
N TRP A 460 16.35 13.19 5.92
CA TRP A 460 14.91 13.20 5.68
C TRP A 460 14.42 14.59 5.25
N GLY A 461 13.69 14.61 4.13
CA GLY A 461 13.23 15.88 3.54
C GLY A 461 14.18 16.47 2.51
N VAL A 462 15.25 15.76 2.14
CA VAL A 462 16.14 16.13 1.05
C VAL A 462 16.03 15.14 -0.09
N THR A 463 15.36 15.51 -1.17
CA THR A 463 15.24 14.66 -2.37
C THR A 463 16.53 14.73 -3.19
N GLN A 464 17.00 13.58 -3.63
CA GLN A 464 18.20 13.43 -4.46
C GLN A 464 17.90 12.68 -5.76
N ILE A 465 18.48 13.15 -6.86
CA ILE A 465 18.58 12.42 -8.13
C ILE A 465 20.02 11.96 -8.29
N SER A 466 20.23 10.71 -8.71
CA SER A 466 21.56 10.16 -8.96
C SER A 466 21.63 9.49 -10.33
N LEU A 467 22.74 9.68 -11.04
CA LEU A 467 23.05 9.05 -12.32
C LEU A 467 24.22 8.10 -12.11
N PHE A 468 23.99 6.83 -12.38
CA PHE A 468 25.02 5.77 -12.31
C PHE A 468 25.45 5.34 -13.71
N ASP A 469 26.75 5.13 -13.89
CA ASP A 469 27.32 4.41 -15.05
C ASP A 469 27.56 2.94 -14.65
N VAL A 470 26.83 2.04 -15.30
CA VAL A 470 26.87 0.59 -15.11
C VAL A 470 27.45 -0.13 -16.33
N SER A 471 28.20 0.57 -17.17
CA SER A 471 28.88 0.01 -18.34
C SER A 471 29.89 -1.09 -17.97
N ASP A 472 30.59 -0.93 -16.85
CA ASP A 472 31.31 -2.02 -16.18
C ASP A 472 30.41 -2.58 -15.06
N PHE A 473 29.69 -3.66 -15.37
CA PHE A 473 28.73 -4.28 -14.47
C PHE A 473 29.36 -4.80 -13.16
N SER A 474 30.65 -5.07 -13.16
CA SER A 474 31.41 -5.49 -11.98
C SER A 474 31.92 -4.32 -11.12
N ASN A 475 31.88 -3.09 -11.66
CA ASN A 475 32.37 -1.91 -10.99
C ASN A 475 31.52 -0.68 -11.33
N PRO A 476 30.24 -0.64 -10.89
CA PRO A 476 29.38 0.50 -11.10
C PRO A 476 29.96 1.76 -10.46
N ILE A 477 29.68 2.94 -11.02
CA ILE A 477 30.12 4.22 -10.48
C ILE A 477 28.97 5.23 -10.42
N LEU A 478 28.98 6.08 -9.39
CA LEU A 478 28.14 7.27 -9.32
C LEU A 478 28.74 8.33 -10.25
N ALA A 479 28.09 8.58 -11.40
CA ALA A 479 28.55 9.55 -12.38
C ALA A 479 28.23 11.00 -11.97
N SER A 480 27.03 11.24 -11.42
CA SER A 480 26.60 12.55 -10.94
C SER A 480 25.46 12.41 -9.93
N SER A 481 25.33 13.38 -9.02
CA SER A 481 24.18 13.49 -8.11
C SER A 481 23.71 14.93 -7.99
N LEU A 482 22.41 15.13 -7.74
CA LEU A 482 21.79 16.44 -7.61
C LEU A 482 20.80 16.42 -6.45
N ARG A 483 21.03 17.28 -5.45
CA ARG A 483 20.10 17.54 -4.35
C ARG A 483 19.11 18.63 -4.78
N LEU A 484 17.83 18.40 -4.57
CA LEU A 484 16.75 19.28 -5.04
C LEU A 484 16.16 20.17 -3.95
N THR A 485 16.32 19.80 -2.68
CA THR A 485 15.82 20.62 -1.58
C THR A 485 16.65 21.89 -1.46
N PRO A 486 16.00 23.08 -1.44
CA PRO A 486 16.71 24.34 -1.22
C PRO A 486 17.44 24.34 0.13
N ALA A 487 18.66 24.84 0.16
CA ALA A 487 19.37 25.06 1.42
C ALA A 487 18.69 26.15 2.25
N SER A 488 18.66 26.00 3.57
CA SER A 488 18.27 27.08 4.49
C SER A 488 19.31 28.19 4.46
N GLU A 489 18.87 29.46 4.36
CA GLU A 489 19.79 30.60 4.31
C GLU A 489 20.23 31.03 5.71
N ASP A 490 19.39 30.82 6.73
CA ASP A 490 19.62 31.18 8.13
C ASP A 490 19.51 29.97 9.08
N GLU A 491 20.18 30.05 10.24
CA GLU A 491 20.22 28.99 11.26
C GLU A 491 18.83 28.63 11.81
N TYR A 492 17.86 29.54 11.73
CA TYR A 492 16.48 29.33 12.20
C TYR A 492 15.49 28.95 11.12
N ASP A 493 15.91 29.04 9.84
CA ASP A 493 15.10 28.65 8.70
C ASP A 493 15.27 27.16 8.44
N TRP A 494 14.19 26.49 8.06
CA TRP A 494 14.26 25.12 7.62
C TRP A 494 13.45 24.89 6.34
N SER A 495 13.89 23.94 5.57
CA SER A 495 13.27 23.53 4.33
C SER A 495 13.15 22.02 4.29
N TYR A 496 11.98 21.54 3.92
CA TYR A 496 11.67 20.12 3.77
C TYR A 496 11.00 19.93 2.43
N SER A 497 11.57 19.08 1.59
CA SER A 497 11.03 18.80 0.26
C SER A 497 10.78 17.30 0.08
N TYR A 498 9.76 16.98 -0.68
CA TYR A 498 9.47 15.61 -1.10
C TYR A 498 8.97 15.60 -2.54
N SER A 499 9.12 14.44 -3.19
CA SER A 499 8.59 14.21 -4.53
C SER A 499 7.69 12.97 -4.53
N GLU A 500 6.54 13.06 -5.16
CA GLU A 500 5.69 11.89 -5.39
C GLU A 500 6.43 10.81 -6.19
N ALA A 501 7.40 11.19 -7.03
CA ALA A 501 8.22 10.27 -7.82
C ALA A 501 9.11 9.32 -6.96
N THR A 502 9.27 9.57 -5.65
CA THR A 502 9.99 8.66 -4.75
C THR A 502 9.22 7.40 -4.39
N TYR A 503 7.88 7.39 -4.54
CA TYR A 503 7.02 6.25 -4.23
C TYR A 503 6.01 5.92 -5.35
N GLU A 504 5.79 6.82 -6.31
CA GLU A 504 4.90 6.64 -7.45
C GLU A 504 5.67 6.87 -8.77
N HIS A 505 6.10 5.80 -9.39
CA HIS A 505 6.92 5.86 -10.61
C HIS A 505 6.27 6.60 -11.78
N LYS A 506 4.91 6.70 -11.84
CA LYS A 506 4.19 7.46 -12.87
C LYS A 506 4.42 8.97 -12.75
N ALA A 507 4.93 9.44 -11.63
CA ALA A 507 5.34 10.83 -11.44
C ALA A 507 6.76 11.12 -11.97
N PHE A 508 7.55 10.07 -12.27
CA PHE A 508 8.89 10.16 -12.84
C PHE A 508 8.81 10.08 -14.37
N GLN A 509 8.93 11.21 -15.05
CA GLN A 509 8.82 11.29 -16.50
C GLN A 509 10.18 11.60 -17.13
N TYR A 510 10.76 10.61 -17.82
CA TYR A 510 12.03 10.79 -18.51
C TYR A 510 11.82 10.78 -20.03
N TRP A 511 12.25 11.85 -20.70
CA TRP A 511 12.25 11.98 -22.14
C TRP A 511 13.64 11.65 -22.68
N GLU A 512 13.84 10.42 -23.14
CA GLU A 512 15.15 9.88 -23.50
C GLU A 512 15.82 10.64 -24.65
N ALA A 513 15.05 11.09 -25.66
CA ALA A 513 15.60 11.75 -26.85
C ALA A 513 16.42 13.01 -26.50
N ASP A 514 15.98 13.77 -25.48
CA ASP A 514 16.65 14.99 -25.03
C ASP A 514 17.38 14.80 -23.71
N GLY A 515 17.24 13.64 -23.06
CA GLY A 515 17.80 13.37 -21.74
C GLY A 515 17.23 14.28 -20.66
N LEU A 516 15.93 14.54 -20.73
CA LEU A 516 15.25 15.47 -19.83
C LEU A 516 14.32 14.71 -18.87
N LEU A 517 14.56 14.88 -17.58
CA LEU A 517 13.71 14.34 -16.52
C LEU A 517 12.76 15.42 -16.01
N ALA A 518 11.49 15.09 -15.81
CA ALA A 518 10.50 15.95 -15.16
C ALA A 518 9.91 15.22 -13.96
N ILE A 519 9.99 15.83 -12.78
CA ILE A 519 9.43 15.31 -11.52
C ILE A 519 8.69 16.40 -10.75
N PRO A 520 7.58 16.07 -10.08
CA PRO A 520 6.91 16.98 -9.16
C PRO A 520 7.74 17.12 -7.88
N MET A 521 7.79 18.33 -7.34
CA MET A 521 8.44 18.63 -6.06
C MET A 521 7.53 19.50 -5.22
N SER A 522 7.31 19.11 -3.97
CA SER A 522 6.61 19.90 -2.96
C SER A 522 7.59 20.27 -1.86
N THR A 523 7.63 21.57 -1.54
CA THR A 523 8.56 22.13 -0.55
C THR A 523 7.79 22.89 0.52
N ASN A 524 8.01 22.53 1.78
CA ASN A 524 7.60 23.29 2.95
C ASN A 524 8.82 24.06 3.44
N ARG A 525 8.67 25.35 3.58
CA ARG A 525 9.73 26.22 4.07
C ARG A 525 9.20 27.07 5.23
N TYR A 526 9.95 27.11 6.32
CA TYR A 526 9.79 28.11 7.35
C TYR A 526 10.85 29.19 7.14
N TYR A 527 10.44 30.43 7.16
CA TYR A 527 11.33 31.57 7.06
C TYR A 527 11.11 32.52 8.22
N SER A 528 12.21 33.12 8.68
CA SER A 528 12.21 34.24 9.61
C SER A 528 12.92 35.41 8.92
N ASP A 529 12.31 36.58 8.93
CA ASP A 529 12.88 37.76 8.34
C ASP A 529 12.91 38.88 9.38
N VAL A 530 14.06 39.51 9.52
CA VAL A 530 14.28 40.61 10.46
C VAL A 530 14.58 41.87 9.65
N LYS A 531 13.64 42.82 9.65
CA LYS A 531 13.81 44.08 8.90
C LYS A 531 13.90 45.26 9.85
N GLU A 532 14.91 46.12 9.63
CA GLU A 532 14.98 47.42 10.28
C GLU A 532 14.23 48.46 9.42
N ILE A 533 13.13 49.00 9.96
CA ILE A 533 12.38 50.07 9.33
C ILE A 533 12.34 51.29 10.30
N ASP A 534 12.89 52.41 9.90
CA ASP A 534 12.92 53.66 10.68
C ASP A 534 13.56 53.49 12.08
N GLY A 535 14.59 52.63 12.21
CA GLY A 535 15.31 52.40 13.47
C GLY A 535 14.59 51.46 14.42
N ARG A 536 13.56 50.74 13.96
CA ARG A 536 12.88 49.68 14.68
C ARG A 536 13.03 48.34 13.95
N TRP A 537 13.26 47.30 14.72
CA TRP A 537 13.37 45.96 14.20
C TRP A 537 11.98 45.29 14.14
N TYR A 538 11.65 44.79 12.96
CA TYR A 538 10.41 44.03 12.74
C TYR A 538 10.79 42.57 12.49
N TYR A 539 10.19 41.71 13.27
CA TYR A 539 10.28 40.27 13.09
C TYR A 539 9.10 39.83 12.29
N SER A 540 9.32 39.11 11.17
CA SER A 540 8.29 38.40 10.45
C SER A 540 8.74 36.95 10.29
N SER A 541 7.87 35.99 10.62
CA SER A 541 8.10 34.60 10.34
C SER A 541 6.88 34.01 9.68
N GLY A 542 7.07 33.03 8.84
CA GLY A 542 5.94 32.41 8.14
C GLY A 542 6.29 31.04 7.57
N TYR A 543 5.26 30.34 7.14
CA TYR A 543 5.37 29.10 6.41
C TYR A 543 5.06 29.38 4.93
N GLU A 544 5.86 28.82 4.06
CA GLU A 544 5.64 28.84 2.63
C GLU A 544 5.54 27.40 2.12
N TYR A 545 4.51 27.14 1.33
CA TYR A 545 4.36 25.89 0.62
C TYR A 545 4.45 26.14 -0.88
N LEU A 546 5.34 25.41 -1.53
CA LEU A 546 5.58 25.52 -2.98
C LEU A 546 5.39 24.15 -3.63
N SER A 547 4.63 24.10 -4.71
CA SER A 547 4.55 22.92 -5.54
C SER A 547 4.96 23.25 -6.97
N LYS A 548 5.97 22.55 -7.47
CA LYS A 548 6.60 22.80 -8.76
C LYS A 548 6.81 21.50 -9.52
N LEU A 549 6.81 21.57 -10.83
CA LEU A 549 7.43 20.57 -11.68
C LEU A 549 8.87 21.00 -11.95
N ILE A 550 9.84 20.18 -11.56
CA ILE A 550 11.26 20.43 -11.81
C ILE A 550 11.68 19.66 -13.05
N LEU A 551 12.32 20.35 -14.00
CA LEU A 551 12.92 19.75 -15.17
C LEU A 551 14.45 19.69 -14.96
N ILE A 552 15.05 18.52 -15.22
CA ILE A 552 16.45 18.22 -14.94
C ILE A 552 17.13 17.68 -16.19
N ASN A 553 18.27 18.28 -16.56
CA ASN A 553 19.17 17.65 -17.53
C ASN A 553 19.78 16.38 -16.92
N ALA A 554 19.52 15.25 -17.55
CA ALA A 554 19.94 13.93 -17.07
C ALA A 554 20.52 13.09 -18.23
N LYS A 555 21.40 13.71 -19.03
CA LYS A 555 22.08 13.04 -20.15
C LYS A 555 23.26 12.24 -19.64
N PRO A 556 23.42 10.97 -20.08
CA PRO A 556 24.65 10.23 -19.84
C PRO A 556 25.90 10.99 -20.30
N GLY A 557 26.89 11.06 -19.40
CA GLY A 557 28.16 11.76 -19.67
C GLY A 557 28.15 13.27 -19.40
N GLU A 558 27.04 13.81 -18.91
CA GLU A 558 26.92 15.20 -18.44
C GLU A 558 26.53 15.20 -16.96
N ASP A 559 26.88 16.28 -16.23
CA ASP A 559 26.46 16.45 -14.84
C ASP A 559 24.96 16.76 -14.78
N LEU A 560 24.28 16.17 -13.78
CA LEU A 560 22.89 16.50 -13.48
C LEU A 560 22.74 17.99 -13.12
N SER A 561 21.76 18.66 -13.69
CA SER A 561 21.50 20.07 -13.42
C SER A 561 20.03 20.41 -13.64
N ILE A 562 19.51 21.36 -12.84
CA ILE A 562 18.17 21.88 -13.07
C ILE A 562 18.14 22.58 -14.42
N TYR A 563 17.25 22.13 -15.30
CA TYR A 563 17.00 22.76 -16.60
C TYR A 563 16.04 23.94 -16.45
N ASN A 564 14.89 23.71 -15.82
CA ASN A 564 13.89 24.74 -15.56
C ASN A 564 12.82 24.24 -14.57
N GLU A 565 11.87 25.11 -14.24
CA GLU A 565 10.79 24.83 -13.31
C GLU A 565 9.45 25.34 -13.86
N VAL A 566 8.36 24.59 -13.58
CA VAL A 566 6.98 25.04 -13.80
C VAL A 566 6.32 25.24 -12.44
N ASP A 567 5.95 26.47 -12.14
CA ASP A 567 5.35 26.85 -10.87
C ASP A 567 3.83 26.83 -10.96
N HIS A 568 3.19 26.06 -10.10
CA HIS A 568 1.74 25.97 -9.95
C HIS A 568 1.21 26.78 -8.75
N SER A 569 2.03 27.54 -8.05
CA SER A 569 1.62 28.35 -6.88
C SER A 569 0.50 29.34 -7.22
N SER A 570 0.39 29.77 -8.49
CA SER A 570 -0.69 30.66 -8.94
C SER A 570 -2.10 30.07 -8.87
N PHE A 571 -2.23 28.76 -8.65
CA PHE A 571 -3.51 28.09 -8.40
C PHE A 571 -3.91 28.10 -6.92
N TYR A 572 -3.06 28.62 -6.02
CA TYR A 572 -3.31 28.68 -4.59
C TYR A 572 -3.75 30.09 -4.17
N ASP A 573 -4.73 30.15 -3.28
CA ASP A 573 -5.13 31.36 -2.59
C ASP A 573 -4.48 31.51 -1.20
N SER A 574 -3.89 30.43 -0.68
CA SER A 574 -3.25 30.38 0.63
C SER A 574 -1.92 29.65 0.62
N SER A 575 -1.04 29.97 1.56
CA SER A 575 0.27 29.32 1.75
C SER A 575 0.22 28.07 2.64
N TYR A 576 -0.97 27.53 2.95
CA TYR A 576 -1.10 26.38 3.82
C TYR A 576 -1.02 25.06 3.03
N TRP A 577 -0.22 24.12 3.51
CA TRP A 577 0.02 22.82 2.88
C TRP A 577 -1.23 21.96 2.68
N TRP A 578 -2.24 22.12 3.53
CA TRP A 578 -3.51 21.36 3.43
C TRP A 578 -4.48 21.86 2.36
N ASP A 579 -4.25 23.04 1.82
CA ASP A 579 -5.05 23.64 0.74
C ASP A 579 -4.32 23.66 -0.60
N SER A 580 -3.17 22.98 -0.66
CA SER A 580 -2.25 23.03 -1.77
C SER A 580 -2.51 21.93 -2.79
N PRO A 581 -2.83 22.25 -4.03
CA PRO A 581 -2.87 21.26 -5.09
C PRO A 581 -1.43 20.99 -5.55
N ASP A 582 -0.90 19.87 -5.14
CA ASP A 582 0.40 19.41 -5.62
C ASP A 582 0.40 19.22 -7.13
N VAL A 583 1.49 19.60 -7.80
CA VAL A 583 1.79 19.04 -9.11
C VAL A 583 2.03 17.56 -8.91
N ARG A 584 1.22 16.72 -9.53
CA ARG A 584 1.29 15.27 -9.32
C ARG A 584 1.83 14.53 -10.54
N ARG A 585 1.53 15.02 -11.72
CA ARG A 585 1.89 14.35 -12.98
C ARG A 585 2.40 15.34 -13.99
N SER A 586 3.20 14.83 -14.90
CA SER A 586 3.60 15.55 -16.10
C SER A 586 3.60 14.62 -17.31
N ILE A 587 3.55 15.19 -18.49
CA ILE A 587 3.59 14.43 -19.75
C ILE A 587 4.32 15.25 -20.80
N PHE A 588 5.31 14.65 -21.47
CA PHE A 588 5.92 15.20 -22.67
C PHE A 588 5.05 14.91 -23.89
N MET A 589 4.77 15.92 -24.70
CA MET A 589 3.92 15.84 -25.88
C MET A 589 4.58 16.50 -27.10
N GLY A 590 4.05 16.20 -28.28
CA GLY A 590 4.53 16.81 -29.53
C GLY A 590 5.96 16.43 -29.91
N GLY A 591 6.41 15.21 -29.56
CA GLY A 591 7.78 14.77 -29.80
C GLY A 591 8.82 15.36 -28.85
N GLY A 592 8.39 15.85 -27.67
CA GLY A 592 9.23 16.53 -26.68
C GLY A 592 9.12 18.06 -26.69
N ASP A 593 8.45 18.65 -27.68
CA ASP A 593 8.34 20.10 -27.82
C ASP A 593 7.55 20.75 -26.65
N TYR A 594 6.68 20.00 -25.99
CA TYR A 594 5.80 20.50 -24.93
C TYR A 594 5.83 19.60 -23.69
N ILE A 595 5.77 20.25 -22.50
CA ILE A 595 5.54 19.59 -21.22
C ILE A 595 4.23 20.08 -20.61
N TYR A 596 3.41 19.14 -20.16
CA TYR A 596 2.18 19.41 -19.42
C TYR A 596 2.44 19.12 -17.94
N ALA A 597 2.11 20.08 -17.07
CA ALA A 597 2.09 19.89 -15.64
C ALA A 597 0.65 19.80 -15.16
N ILE A 598 0.35 18.79 -14.33
CA ILE A 598 -1.00 18.44 -13.92
C ILE A 598 -1.07 18.45 -12.39
N SER A 599 -1.99 19.27 -11.87
CA SER A 599 -2.36 19.31 -10.45
C SER A 599 -3.87 19.07 -10.30
N GLU A 600 -4.36 18.97 -9.09
CA GLU A 600 -5.81 18.82 -8.85
C GLU A 600 -6.63 20.04 -9.27
N LYS A 601 -6.04 21.24 -9.27
CA LYS A 601 -6.72 22.49 -9.63
C LYS A 601 -6.54 22.91 -11.08
N GLY A 602 -5.53 22.38 -11.79
CA GLY A 602 -5.31 22.81 -13.15
C GLY A 602 -4.26 22.02 -13.92
N VAL A 603 -4.29 22.25 -15.22
CA VAL A 603 -3.30 21.73 -16.17
C VAL A 603 -2.69 22.91 -16.91
N THR A 604 -1.35 22.98 -16.93
CA THR A 604 -0.61 23.95 -17.73
C THR A 604 0.21 23.26 -18.81
N ALA A 605 0.33 23.90 -19.97
CA ALA A 605 1.15 23.45 -21.08
C ALA A 605 2.27 24.46 -21.33
N HIS A 606 3.50 24.00 -21.42
CA HIS A 606 4.68 24.82 -21.64
C HIS A 606 5.49 24.31 -22.83
N ASN A 607 6.01 25.21 -23.65
CA ASN A 607 7.01 24.86 -24.64
C ASN A 607 8.33 24.57 -23.93
N VAL A 608 8.96 23.41 -24.18
CA VAL A 608 10.14 22.96 -23.43
C VAL A 608 11.35 23.86 -23.64
N ASP A 609 11.58 24.37 -24.86
CA ASP A 609 12.76 25.19 -25.18
C ASP A 609 12.68 26.58 -24.54
N THR A 610 11.49 27.20 -24.53
CA THR A 610 11.32 28.59 -24.08
C THR A 610 10.73 28.70 -22.68
N MET A 611 10.17 27.62 -22.17
CA MET A 611 9.35 27.55 -20.94
C MET A 611 8.15 28.50 -20.94
N GLU A 612 7.80 29.04 -22.10
CA GLU A 612 6.62 29.89 -22.24
C GLU A 612 5.35 29.07 -22.08
N ARG A 613 4.46 29.51 -21.21
CA ARG A 613 3.15 28.87 -21.03
C ARG A 613 2.29 29.08 -22.27
N THR A 614 1.99 28.00 -22.98
CA THR A 614 1.22 28.02 -24.24
C THR A 614 -0.28 27.78 -24.03
N GLY A 615 -0.66 27.22 -22.86
CA GLY A 615 -2.05 26.95 -22.51
C GLY A 615 -2.23 26.63 -21.04
N PHE A 616 -3.48 26.76 -20.57
CA PHE A 616 -3.88 26.27 -19.25
C PHE A 616 -5.36 25.94 -19.21
N VAL A 617 -5.76 25.09 -18.29
CA VAL A 617 -7.14 24.74 -17.98
C VAL A 617 -7.28 24.65 -16.47
N ASP A 618 -8.25 25.39 -15.92
CA ASP A 618 -8.68 25.22 -14.55
C ASP A 618 -9.53 23.95 -14.45
N LEU A 619 -9.23 23.09 -13.49
CA LEU A 619 -10.03 21.92 -13.19
C LEU A 619 -11.06 22.26 -12.11
N PRO A 620 -12.30 21.74 -12.20
CA PRO A 620 -13.26 21.91 -11.12
C PRO A 620 -12.74 21.19 -9.88
N SER A 621 -12.18 21.94 -8.94
CA SER A 621 -11.89 21.42 -7.61
C SER A 621 -13.18 21.36 -6.81
N ASP A 622 -13.40 20.29 -6.04
CA ASP A 622 -14.47 20.25 -5.07
C ASP A 622 -14.37 21.50 -4.19
N ASN A 623 -15.50 22.22 -4.11
CA ASN A 623 -15.66 23.34 -3.19
C ASN A 623 -15.61 22.78 -1.76
N ARG A 624 -14.40 22.50 -1.25
CA ARG A 624 -14.23 22.40 0.20
C ARG A 624 -14.60 23.79 0.72
N PRO A 625 -15.50 23.87 1.71
CA PRO A 625 -15.88 25.17 2.24
C PRO A 625 -14.58 25.87 2.64
N ASN A 626 -14.40 27.10 2.16
CA ASN A 626 -13.34 27.97 2.62
C ASN A 626 -13.37 27.93 4.15
N TYR A 627 -12.45 27.25 4.78
CA TYR A 627 -12.20 27.47 6.19
C TYR A 627 -11.82 28.93 6.28
N VAL A 628 -12.67 29.73 6.91
CA VAL A 628 -12.39 31.12 7.18
C VAL A 628 -11.13 31.12 8.04
N ASP A 629 -10.02 31.55 7.45
CA ASP A 629 -8.78 31.75 8.15
C ASP A 629 -9.03 32.68 9.31
N TYR A 630 -8.94 32.14 10.52
CA TYR A 630 -8.72 32.98 11.67
C TYR A 630 -7.24 33.39 11.61
N TYR A 631 -6.95 34.45 10.85
CA TYR A 631 -5.70 35.17 10.99
C TYR A 631 -5.63 35.67 12.43
N TYR A 632 -4.83 35.03 13.25
CA TYR A 632 -4.21 35.70 14.36
C TYR A 632 -3.10 36.58 13.75
N ASP A 633 -3.48 37.78 13.37
CA ASP A 633 -2.54 38.87 13.13
C ASP A 633 -2.04 39.30 14.50
N ASP A 634 -1.25 38.45 15.14
CA ASP A 634 -0.49 38.85 16.33
C ASP A 634 0.71 39.66 15.85
N VAL A 635 0.42 40.91 15.49
CA VAL A 635 1.42 41.96 15.50
C VAL A 635 1.80 42.19 16.95
N VAL A 636 2.73 41.38 17.45
CA VAL A 636 3.34 41.63 18.74
C VAL A 636 4.35 42.76 18.53
N ASP A 637 3.94 44.00 18.79
CA ASP A 637 4.86 45.09 19.02
C ASP A 637 5.72 44.76 20.24
N VAL A 638 6.85 44.11 20.04
CA VAL A 638 7.85 43.92 21.09
C VAL A 638 8.74 45.17 21.05
N GLU A 639 8.45 46.12 21.92
CA GLU A 639 9.44 47.15 22.28
C GLU A 639 10.59 46.45 23.01
N VAL A 640 11.68 46.18 22.31
CA VAL A 640 12.94 45.77 22.92
C VAL A 640 13.60 47.05 23.44
N GLU A 641 13.51 47.27 24.76
CA GLU A 641 14.38 48.26 25.40
C GLU A 641 15.85 47.83 25.22
N PRO A 642 16.76 48.72 24.85
CA PRO A 642 18.18 48.38 24.75
C PRO A 642 18.71 48.03 26.13
N ASP A 643 19.35 46.87 26.25
CA ASP A 643 20.08 46.48 27.44
C ASP A 643 21.07 47.56 27.83
N GLU A 644 20.85 48.21 28.99
CA GLU A 644 21.85 49.03 29.67
C GLU A 644 22.98 48.11 30.12
N GLU A 645 24.20 48.40 29.64
CA GLU A 645 25.44 47.83 30.17
C GLU A 645 25.57 48.18 31.65
N ASP A 646 25.10 47.30 32.52
CA ASP A 646 25.49 47.35 33.92
C ASP A 646 26.74 46.47 34.15
N GLY A 647 27.85 47.14 34.09
CA GLY A 647 29.06 46.66 34.71
C GLY A 647 28.96 46.77 36.22
N GLU A 648 28.83 45.68 36.91
CA GLU A 648 29.23 45.58 38.32
C GLU A 648 29.79 44.21 38.66
N ASP A 649 31.04 44.30 39.08
CA ASP A 649 31.83 43.27 39.79
C ASP A 649 31.02 42.50 40.83
N ARG A 650 31.04 41.17 40.76
CA ARG A 650 30.79 40.37 41.94
C ARG A 650 31.87 39.31 42.16
N GLU A 651 32.50 39.59 43.32
CA GLU A 651 33.51 38.79 43.98
C GLU A 651 33.10 37.33 44.24
N ASP A 652 34.13 36.55 44.24
CA ASP A 652 34.17 35.17 44.70
C ASP A 652 33.48 34.93 46.04
N SER A 653 32.74 33.89 46.14
CA SER A 653 32.56 33.15 47.38
C SER A 653 32.50 31.64 47.14
N ASP A 654 33.64 31.02 47.48
CA ASP A 654 33.78 29.63 47.86
C ASP A 654 32.62 29.15 48.72
N ASP A 655 32.02 28.04 48.36
CA ASP A 655 31.64 27.06 49.38
C ASP A 655 31.71 25.63 48.82
N SER A 656 32.60 24.91 49.49
CA SER A 656 32.96 23.51 49.36
C SER A 656 31.87 22.62 50.00
N SER A 657 31.46 21.55 49.34
CA SER A 657 31.24 20.29 50.04
C SER A 657 31.26 19.08 49.10
N ASN A 658 32.34 18.40 49.21
CA ASN A 658 32.58 16.94 49.19
C ASN A 658 31.36 16.01 49.13
N SER A 659 31.39 15.05 48.20
CA SER A 659 31.36 13.62 48.54
C SER A 659 31.94 12.79 47.40
N GLU A 660 33.02 12.15 47.74
CA GLU A 660 33.71 11.05 47.06
C GLU A 660 32.84 9.81 46.98
N GLU A 661 33.05 9.05 45.98
CA GLU A 661 33.34 7.60 45.88
C GLU A 661 32.99 7.21 44.44
N GLY A 662 33.83 6.66 43.65
CA GLY A 662 34.93 5.76 43.86
C GLY A 662 34.75 4.56 42.97
N SER A 663 35.77 4.37 42.15
CA SER A 663 36.35 3.12 41.70
C SER A 663 35.99 2.55 40.32
N THR A 664 36.95 2.63 39.44
CA THR A 664 37.73 1.52 38.80
C THR A 664 36.91 0.60 37.87
N GLY A 665 37.15 0.48 36.58
CA GLY A 665 38.41 0.15 35.90
C GLY A 665 38.43 -1.29 35.46
N SER A 666 38.53 -1.52 34.19
CA SER A 666 39.41 -2.47 33.44
C SER A 666 38.69 -3.00 32.18
N GLU A 667 39.21 -2.66 31.06
CA GLU A 667 39.91 -3.51 30.06
C GLU A 667 39.49 -4.97 29.97
N SER A 668 38.83 -5.31 28.87
CA SER A 668 39.40 -6.17 27.80
C SER A 668 38.38 -6.29 26.70
#